data_d5661e4edb0e45ccd4d21ae449dbba1c
#
_entry.id   d5661e4edb0e45ccd4d21ae449dbba1c
#
_cell.length_a   1.000
_cell.length_b   1.000
_cell.length_c   1.000
_cell.angle_alpha   90.00
_cell.angle_beta   90.00
_cell.angle_gamma   90.00
#
_symmetry.space_group_name_H-M   'P 1'
#
loop_
_entity.id
_entity.type
_entity.pdbx_description
1 polymer ?
#
loop_
_entity_poly.entity_id
_entity_poly.type
_entity_poly.pdbx_seq_one_letter_code
_entity_poly.pdbx_strand_id
1 'polypeptide(L)'
;MPALRLLNTESQDKADYLHNQLTTDINVPSTYWECAESYLKGVGIYDVFLIEEQDFRNYKIFLHETGSFTKKQVFERTGFLRNLQKALIRNEYKELLDEIERCNTVQERLKGNVRNFLIRQGIHHVREIDYRTRELYESELRRTKTFSKSLEYLKTLDRIKQFDIRKEMETLSGRNKEQLKYEGQVIFLPYIPDQDIGSDFDYIQDKSELVWDFSQKASENLKRQIFQILCYALRNIKDSKDRRVRYLLPLRWMYEFCIEEGIDDIERLELEQIKKLETIVARKVVNVKNSMQIVDNSRKILFMSGKEIHWYANVWYMERFNFAPERVNPSNPVQRLSFYEVTNERNRELLQEYMKYQVGISDLALGNIRSQLCYIKKFLVYFNTIESICEITEEQIAEYFKLLQEQEIKAETVNRQIFDIHRFFAYLNVKGHIKGQIFDQNYYSQKVYPYHHDRSVQEDEYMEILKKLKFFPEVQRLIFLNLWATGLRISEVCTLKGDAYYWDGEDAWIKVYQIKMKAEKMIPISLVLYRIMKIYIKKHHIKSTDFLFNSKDGGAYRIGTFVKGFKASCKKYGIYISGETFKTHDYRHTLASSFYDDGVSIRTIRDYLGHNNENMTKQYIDYMPKRIEQANMEYFNQTENLLATGIIPKKRGEKTGK
;
A
#
# COMPACT_ATOMS: atom_id res chain seq x y z
N MET A 1 -13.78 20.38 -34.92
CA MET A 1 -15.20 20.51 -35.21
C MET A 1 -15.55 21.29 -36.50
N PRO A 2 -14.74 22.21 -37.08
CA PRO A 2 -15.03 22.82 -38.39
C PRO A 2 -15.09 21.79 -39.51
N ALA A 3 -14.19 20.82 -39.57
CA ALA A 3 -14.24 19.75 -40.58
C ALA A 3 -15.53 18.89 -40.50
N LEU A 4 -16.10 18.71 -39.32
CA LEU A 4 -17.40 18.05 -39.12
C LEU A 4 -18.59 18.93 -39.53
N ARG A 5 -18.47 20.27 -39.49
CA ARG A 5 -19.50 21.17 -40.01
C ARG A 5 -19.68 21.02 -41.52
N LEU A 6 -18.57 20.84 -42.24
CA LEU A 6 -18.60 20.70 -43.70
C LEU A 6 -19.09 19.32 -44.17
N LEU A 7 -18.95 18.28 -43.39
CA LEU A 7 -19.44 16.91 -43.70
C LEU A 7 -20.97 16.79 -43.69
N ASN A 8 -21.69 17.67 -42.99
CA ASN A 8 -23.15 17.65 -42.84
C ASN A 8 -23.89 18.77 -43.55
N THR A 9 -23.18 19.68 -44.32
CA THR A 9 -23.83 20.73 -45.09
C THR A 9 -24.05 20.28 -46.55
N GLU A 10 -25.19 20.69 -47.12
CA GLU A 10 -25.46 20.46 -48.53
C GLU A 10 -24.36 21.03 -49.43
N SER A 11 -24.11 20.46 -50.58
CA SER A 11 -22.99 20.82 -51.47
C SER A 11 -23.00 22.30 -51.87
N GLN A 12 -24.19 22.94 -51.88
CA GLN A 12 -24.40 24.35 -52.18
C GLN A 12 -23.77 25.23 -51.09
N ASP A 13 -24.03 24.94 -49.81
CA ASP A 13 -23.51 25.71 -48.66
C ASP A 13 -22.00 25.67 -48.60
N LYS A 14 -21.38 24.54 -48.98
CA LYS A 14 -19.91 24.39 -49.06
C LYS A 14 -19.30 25.27 -50.19
N ALA A 15 -19.98 25.29 -51.34
CA ALA A 15 -19.53 26.07 -52.45
C ALA A 15 -19.63 27.59 -52.18
N ASP A 16 -20.67 28.02 -51.46
CA ASP A 16 -20.87 29.41 -51.06
C ASP A 16 -19.89 29.84 -49.97
N TYR A 17 -19.52 28.94 -49.07
CA TYR A 17 -18.51 29.19 -48.04
C TYR A 17 -17.14 29.42 -48.67
N LEU A 18 -16.70 28.57 -49.63
CA LEU A 18 -15.46 28.75 -50.36
C LEU A 18 -15.46 30.06 -51.17
N HIS A 19 -16.57 30.36 -51.85
CA HIS A 19 -16.73 31.59 -52.60
C HIS A 19 -16.51 32.84 -51.72
N ASN A 20 -17.15 32.87 -50.58
CA ASN A 20 -17.02 33.97 -49.60
C ASN A 20 -15.58 34.12 -49.10
N GLN A 21 -14.86 33.03 -48.85
CA GLN A 21 -13.44 33.10 -48.49
C GLN A 21 -12.57 33.69 -49.61
N LEU A 22 -12.77 33.26 -50.87
CA LEU A 22 -11.99 33.69 -52.01
C LEU A 22 -12.24 35.14 -52.42
N THR A 23 -13.43 35.67 -52.15
CA THR A 23 -13.86 37.03 -52.48
C THR A 23 -13.66 38.06 -51.37
N THR A 24 -13.01 37.67 -50.27
CA THR A 24 -12.77 38.56 -49.09
C THR A 24 -11.93 39.78 -49.47
N ASP A 25 -11.03 39.69 -50.47
CA ASP A 25 -10.23 40.81 -50.96
C ASP A 25 -10.85 41.40 -52.25
N ILE A 26 -11.62 42.46 -52.11
CA ILE A 26 -12.39 43.14 -53.20
C ILE A 26 -11.48 43.79 -54.25
N ASN A 27 -10.22 44.05 -53.95
CA ASN A 27 -9.30 44.77 -54.85
C ASN A 27 -8.58 43.85 -55.87
N VAL A 28 -8.91 42.59 -55.92
CA VAL A 28 -8.27 41.60 -56.82
C VAL A 28 -9.19 41.32 -58.01
N PRO A 29 -8.64 41.21 -59.25
CA PRO A 29 -9.45 40.86 -60.39
C PRO A 29 -10.19 39.55 -60.28
N SER A 30 -11.46 39.50 -60.68
CA SER A 30 -12.34 38.33 -60.56
C SER A 30 -11.72 37.04 -61.14
N THR A 31 -10.95 37.17 -62.20
CA THR A 31 -10.25 36.01 -62.80
C THR A 31 -9.25 35.29 -61.90
N TYR A 32 -8.82 35.91 -60.80
CA TYR A 32 -7.89 35.26 -59.86
C TYR A 32 -8.64 34.31 -58.93
N TRP A 33 -9.73 34.75 -58.34
CA TRP A 33 -10.51 33.90 -57.43
C TRP A 33 -11.37 32.90 -58.23
N GLU A 34 -11.91 33.23 -59.42
CA GLU A 34 -12.65 32.30 -60.29
C GLU A 34 -11.79 31.07 -60.68
N CYS A 35 -10.53 31.29 -61.11
CA CYS A 35 -9.60 30.19 -61.39
C CYS A 35 -9.29 29.33 -60.15
N ALA A 36 -9.11 29.96 -58.99
CA ALA A 36 -8.87 29.26 -57.74
C ALA A 36 -10.11 28.44 -57.30
N GLU A 37 -11.29 29.04 -57.40
CA GLU A 37 -12.54 28.40 -57.08
C GLU A 37 -12.82 27.16 -57.95
N SER A 38 -12.63 27.32 -59.28
CA SER A 38 -12.80 26.21 -60.23
C SER A 38 -11.86 25.04 -59.92
N TYR A 39 -10.59 25.34 -59.65
CA TYR A 39 -9.60 24.31 -59.27
C TYR A 39 -9.99 23.62 -57.95
N LEU A 40 -10.24 24.40 -56.89
CA LEU A 40 -10.49 23.88 -55.55
C LEU A 40 -11.76 23.03 -55.50
N LYS A 41 -12.84 23.47 -56.16
CA LYS A 41 -14.06 22.67 -56.36
C LYS A 41 -13.80 21.37 -57.13
N GLY A 42 -12.95 21.44 -58.16
CA GLY A 42 -12.59 20.27 -58.95
C GLY A 42 -11.81 19.20 -58.20
N VAL A 43 -11.04 19.58 -57.17
CA VAL A 43 -10.29 18.65 -56.29
C VAL A 43 -11.01 18.38 -54.98
N GLY A 44 -12.23 18.92 -54.79
CA GLY A 44 -13.04 18.67 -53.58
C GLY A 44 -12.60 19.44 -52.36
N ILE A 45 -11.85 20.52 -52.49
CA ILE A 45 -11.42 21.42 -51.40
C ILE A 45 -12.41 22.59 -51.32
N TYR A 46 -13.19 22.66 -50.28
CA TYR A 46 -14.20 23.68 -50.03
C TYR A 46 -13.87 24.66 -48.93
N ASP A 47 -12.64 24.60 -48.41
CA ASP A 47 -12.13 25.51 -47.39
C ASP A 47 -10.67 25.88 -47.68
N VAL A 48 -10.36 27.17 -47.78
CA VAL A 48 -9.02 27.69 -48.05
C VAL A 48 -8.02 27.28 -46.98
N PHE A 49 -8.44 27.03 -45.74
CA PHE A 49 -7.58 26.57 -44.66
C PHE A 49 -7.04 25.14 -44.87
N LEU A 50 -7.72 24.32 -45.66
CA LEU A 50 -7.35 22.94 -45.94
C LEU A 50 -6.34 22.79 -47.08
N ILE A 51 -5.99 23.87 -47.82
CA ILE A 51 -5.06 23.83 -48.92
C ILE A 51 -3.64 23.53 -48.45
N GLU A 52 -3.05 22.45 -48.95
CA GLU A 52 -1.68 22.04 -48.64
C GLU A 52 -0.65 22.52 -49.72
N GLU A 53 0.63 22.41 -49.42
CA GLU A 53 1.69 22.80 -50.34
C GLU A 53 1.63 22.03 -51.69
N GLN A 54 1.18 20.77 -51.63
CA GLN A 54 0.99 19.97 -52.85
C GLN A 54 -0.15 20.52 -53.70
N ASP A 55 -1.20 21.05 -53.10
CA ASP A 55 -2.34 21.63 -53.82
C ASP A 55 -1.92 22.92 -54.56
N PHE A 56 -1.06 23.72 -53.96
CA PHE A 56 -0.46 24.89 -54.68
C PHE A 56 0.40 24.46 -55.87
N ARG A 57 1.11 23.35 -55.81
CA ARG A 57 1.86 22.80 -56.92
C ARG A 57 0.93 22.28 -58.03
N ASN A 58 -0.09 21.55 -57.63
CA ASN A 58 -1.12 21.03 -58.53
C ASN A 58 -1.93 22.18 -59.15
N TYR A 59 -2.27 23.20 -58.40
CA TYR A 59 -2.92 24.41 -58.91
C TYR A 59 -2.04 25.10 -59.96
N LYS A 60 -0.75 25.16 -59.76
CA LYS A 60 0.18 25.71 -60.77
C LYS A 60 0.17 24.88 -62.04
N ILE A 61 0.12 23.57 -61.97
CA ILE A 61 0.00 22.68 -63.14
C ILE A 61 -1.33 22.91 -63.84
N PHE A 62 -2.45 22.93 -63.08
CA PHE A 62 -3.78 23.21 -63.61
C PHE A 62 -3.85 24.53 -64.39
N LEU A 63 -3.23 25.61 -63.86
CA LEU A 63 -3.16 26.89 -64.58
C LEU A 63 -2.35 26.83 -65.89
N HIS A 64 -1.36 25.93 -65.99
CA HIS A 64 -0.64 25.71 -67.26
C HIS A 64 -1.44 24.89 -68.24
N GLU A 65 -2.29 23.98 -67.78
CA GLU A 65 -3.06 23.08 -68.65
C GLU A 65 -4.39 23.70 -69.13
N THR A 66 -5.05 24.51 -68.32
CA THR A 66 -6.37 25.06 -68.62
C THR A 66 -6.42 26.41 -69.28
N GLY A 67 -5.32 27.16 -69.28
CA GLY A 67 -5.31 28.49 -69.79
C GLY A 67 -3.99 28.89 -70.52
N SER A 68 -4.07 29.80 -71.52
CA SER A 68 -2.92 30.42 -72.13
C SER A 68 -2.27 31.47 -71.25
N PHE A 69 -1.98 31.08 -69.96
CA PHE A 69 -1.37 31.99 -69.01
C PHE A 69 0.16 32.04 -69.16
N THR A 70 0.69 33.25 -69.17
CA THR A 70 2.13 33.46 -69.08
C THR A 70 2.71 33.00 -67.79
N LYS A 71 3.99 32.65 -67.69
CA LYS A 71 4.68 32.28 -66.47
C LYS A 71 4.48 33.31 -65.33
N LYS A 72 4.42 34.60 -65.66
CA LYS A 72 4.17 35.69 -64.72
C LYS A 72 2.77 35.62 -64.17
N GLN A 73 1.73 35.41 -64.97
CA GLN A 73 0.35 35.31 -64.58
C GLN A 73 0.08 34.05 -63.71
N VAL A 74 0.73 32.93 -64.02
CA VAL A 74 0.68 31.72 -63.19
C VAL A 74 1.27 31.98 -61.81
N PHE A 75 2.43 32.69 -61.75
CA PHE A 75 3.04 33.08 -60.51
C PHE A 75 2.14 33.99 -59.65
N GLU A 76 1.56 35.00 -60.29
CA GLU A 76 0.66 35.96 -59.63
C GLU A 76 -0.59 35.29 -59.06
N ARG A 77 -1.26 34.40 -59.82
CA ARG A 77 -2.45 33.67 -59.37
C ARG A 77 -2.15 32.69 -58.22
N THR A 78 -1.04 31.95 -58.35
CA THR A 78 -0.59 31.06 -57.25
C THR A 78 -0.20 31.88 -56.02
N GLY A 79 0.44 33.04 -56.23
CA GLY A 79 0.79 34.00 -55.18
C GLY A 79 -0.45 34.58 -54.48
N PHE A 80 -1.47 34.94 -55.25
CA PHE A 80 -2.76 35.39 -54.69
C PHE A 80 -3.35 34.34 -53.70
N LEU A 81 -3.56 33.10 -54.15
CA LEU A 81 -4.16 32.08 -53.33
C LEU A 81 -3.34 31.81 -52.05
N ARG A 82 -2.01 31.83 -52.15
CA ARG A 82 -1.13 31.70 -50.97
C ARG A 82 -1.24 32.89 -50.00
N ASN A 83 -1.30 34.12 -50.54
CA ASN A 83 -1.39 35.32 -49.75
C ASN A 83 -2.76 35.43 -49.08
N LEU A 84 -3.82 35.07 -49.78
CA LEU A 84 -5.17 34.99 -49.22
C LEU A 84 -5.25 33.99 -48.06
N GLN A 85 -4.77 32.76 -48.27
CA GLN A 85 -4.71 31.77 -47.21
C GLN A 85 -3.96 32.30 -45.97
N LYS A 86 -2.79 32.92 -46.19
CA LYS A 86 -2.02 33.50 -45.07
C LYS A 86 -2.78 34.63 -44.36
N ALA A 87 -3.49 35.47 -45.11
CA ALA A 87 -4.28 36.57 -44.53
C ALA A 87 -5.46 36.04 -43.71
N LEU A 88 -6.21 35.10 -44.26
CA LEU A 88 -7.30 34.45 -43.57
C LEU A 88 -6.83 33.74 -42.28
N ILE A 89 -5.77 32.94 -42.38
CA ILE A 89 -5.15 32.29 -41.23
C ILE A 89 -4.73 33.31 -40.18
N ARG A 90 -4.12 34.41 -40.58
CA ARG A 90 -3.67 35.45 -39.66
C ARG A 90 -4.82 36.16 -38.94
N ASN A 91 -5.97 36.32 -39.60
CA ASN A 91 -7.14 36.95 -38.99
C ASN A 91 -7.91 36.01 -38.10
N GLU A 92 -8.18 34.78 -38.53
CA GLU A 92 -9.05 33.83 -37.81
C GLU A 92 -8.30 33.13 -36.67
N TYR A 93 -7.03 32.78 -36.87
CA TYR A 93 -6.21 32.03 -35.94
C TYR A 93 -5.16 32.90 -35.24
N LYS A 94 -5.38 34.22 -35.15
CA LYS A 94 -4.41 35.16 -34.59
C LYS A 94 -3.95 34.73 -33.18
N GLU A 95 -4.88 34.40 -32.29
CA GLU A 95 -4.58 34.04 -30.92
C GLU A 95 -3.76 32.76 -30.85
N LEU A 96 -4.16 31.69 -31.57
CA LEU A 96 -3.38 30.46 -31.68
C LEU A 96 -1.94 30.71 -32.14
N LEU A 97 -1.77 31.54 -33.19
CA LEU A 97 -0.45 31.86 -33.74
C LEU A 97 0.43 32.58 -32.69
N ASP A 98 -0.13 33.55 -31.99
CA ASP A 98 0.57 34.31 -30.96
C ASP A 98 0.93 33.40 -29.75
N GLU A 99 0.05 32.47 -29.35
CA GLU A 99 0.29 31.50 -28.28
C GLU A 99 1.43 30.53 -28.64
N ILE A 100 1.46 30.02 -29.89
CA ILE A 100 2.53 29.14 -30.39
C ILE A 100 3.87 29.89 -30.49
N GLU A 101 3.85 31.15 -30.95
CA GLU A 101 5.07 31.95 -31.08
C GLU A 101 5.69 32.30 -29.72
N ARG A 102 4.89 32.55 -28.69
CA ARG A 102 5.37 32.78 -27.32
C ARG A 102 6.15 31.60 -26.75
N CYS A 103 5.93 30.40 -27.24
CA CYS A 103 6.64 29.22 -26.76
C CYS A 103 8.09 29.23 -27.29
N ASN A 104 9.03 29.70 -26.47
CA ASN A 104 10.45 29.81 -26.79
C ASN A 104 11.27 28.52 -26.57
N THR A 105 10.64 27.48 -25.99
CA THR A 105 11.29 26.20 -25.70
C THR A 105 11.37 25.25 -26.89
N VAL A 106 10.77 25.63 -28.04
CA VAL A 106 10.66 24.85 -29.26
C VAL A 106 11.31 25.58 -30.43
N GLN A 107 12.01 24.81 -31.30
CA GLN A 107 12.65 25.38 -32.51
C GLN A 107 11.58 25.82 -33.52
N GLU A 108 11.76 27.00 -34.10
CA GLU A 108 10.82 27.64 -35.05
C GLU A 108 10.45 26.73 -36.24
N ARG A 109 11.43 26.00 -36.77
CA ARG A 109 11.23 25.07 -37.92
C ARG A 109 10.20 23.95 -37.61
N LEU A 110 10.00 23.61 -36.32
CA LEU A 110 9.08 22.54 -35.92
C LEU A 110 7.66 23.05 -35.67
N LYS A 111 7.53 24.33 -35.29
CA LYS A 111 6.23 24.97 -35.00
C LYS A 111 5.32 24.98 -36.24
N GLY A 112 5.89 25.15 -37.44
CA GLY A 112 5.12 25.25 -38.70
C GLY A 112 4.24 24.01 -38.96
N ASN A 113 4.75 22.81 -38.71
CA ASN A 113 3.96 21.58 -38.91
C ASN A 113 2.82 21.47 -37.89
N VAL A 114 3.09 21.75 -36.61
CA VAL A 114 2.08 21.75 -35.54
C VAL A 114 0.99 22.78 -35.84
N ARG A 115 1.38 24.02 -36.18
CA ARG A 115 0.46 25.08 -36.56
C ARG A 115 -0.50 24.68 -37.67
N ASN A 116 0.05 24.15 -38.78
CA ASN A 116 -0.78 23.73 -39.91
C ASN A 116 -1.74 22.60 -39.55
N PHE A 117 -1.33 21.67 -38.73
CA PHE A 117 -2.21 20.61 -38.21
C PHE A 117 -3.35 21.22 -37.38
N LEU A 118 -3.04 22.06 -36.38
CA LEU A 118 -4.04 22.65 -35.49
C LEU A 118 -5.08 23.51 -36.25
N ILE A 119 -4.62 24.29 -37.25
CA ILE A 119 -5.50 25.07 -38.12
C ILE A 119 -6.46 24.15 -38.88
N ARG A 120 -5.97 23.05 -39.49
CA ARG A 120 -6.82 22.07 -40.20
C ARG A 120 -7.84 21.40 -39.28
N GLN A 121 -7.54 21.26 -37.98
CA GLN A 121 -8.47 20.73 -37.00
C GLN A 121 -9.43 21.81 -36.45
N GLY A 122 -9.29 23.07 -36.87
CA GLY A 122 -10.10 24.19 -36.43
C GLY A 122 -9.90 24.55 -34.97
N ILE A 123 -8.70 24.40 -34.46
CA ILE A 123 -8.31 24.75 -33.10
C ILE A 123 -7.87 26.21 -33.09
N HIS A 124 -8.56 27.03 -32.27
CA HIS A 124 -8.31 28.48 -32.18
C HIS A 124 -7.40 28.87 -31.02
N HIS A 125 -7.24 28.01 -30.01
CA HIS A 125 -6.40 28.23 -28.84
C HIS A 125 -5.62 26.99 -28.44
N VAL A 126 -4.40 27.17 -27.94
CA VAL A 126 -3.57 26.06 -27.43
C VAL A 126 -4.25 25.35 -26.26
N ARG A 127 -5.07 26.03 -25.46
CA ARG A 127 -5.85 25.43 -24.38
C ARG A 127 -6.82 24.35 -24.86
N GLU A 128 -7.30 24.38 -26.10
CA GLU A 128 -8.24 23.42 -26.70
C GLU A 128 -7.56 22.09 -27.05
N ILE A 129 -6.22 22.04 -27.08
CA ILE A 129 -5.47 20.82 -27.35
C ILE A 129 -5.68 19.85 -26.20
N ASP A 130 -6.31 18.71 -26.51
CA ASP A 130 -6.52 17.60 -25.60
C ASP A 130 -5.76 16.34 -26.09
N TYR A 131 -5.97 15.20 -25.40
CA TYR A 131 -5.37 13.94 -25.78
C TYR A 131 -5.87 13.45 -27.15
N ARG A 132 -7.15 13.66 -27.49
CA ARG A 132 -7.72 13.23 -28.78
C ARG A 132 -7.08 13.99 -29.92
N THR A 133 -6.88 15.28 -29.77
CA THR A 133 -6.14 16.11 -30.73
C THR A 133 -4.72 15.58 -30.95
N ARG A 134 -4.04 15.23 -29.87
CA ARG A 134 -2.70 14.64 -29.91
C ARG A 134 -2.68 13.28 -30.64
N GLU A 135 -3.64 12.42 -30.39
CA GLU A 135 -3.79 11.11 -31.02
C GLU A 135 -4.05 11.21 -32.53
N LEU A 136 -4.89 12.15 -32.94
CA LEU A 136 -5.13 12.47 -34.35
C LEU A 136 -3.84 12.93 -35.02
N TYR A 137 -3.08 13.81 -34.35
CA TYR A 137 -1.79 14.27 -34.88
C TYR A 137 -0.77 13.13 -35.00
N GLU A 138 -0.69 12.27 -33.98
CA GLU A 138 0.17 11.10 -34.03
C GLU A 138 -0.18 10.18 -35.22
N SER A 139 -1.46 9.94 -35.45
CA SER A 139 -1.95 9.11 -36.54
C SER A 139 -1.60 9.69 -37.92
N GLU A 140 -1.73 11.02 -38.09
CA GLU A 140 -1.33 11.71 -39.29
C GLU A 140 0.19 11.65 -39.53
N LEU A 141 0.97 11.89 -38.49
CA LEU A 141 2.42 11.85 -38.56
C LEU A 141 2.95 10.44 -38.89
N ARG A 142 2.37 9.40 -38.33
CA ARG A 142 2.74 8.00 -38.65
C ARG A 142 2.52 7.64 -40.12
N ARG A 143 1.53 8.26 -40.78
CA ARG A 143 1.25 8.04 -42.21
C ARG A 143 2.20 8.83 -43.12
N THR A 144 2.66 10.01 -42.68
CA THR A 144 3.35 10.97 -43.52
C THR A 144 4.84 11.12 -43.26
N LYS A 145 5.34 10.67 -42.09
CA LYS A 145 6.70 10.90 -41.62
C LYS A 145 7.38 9.61 -41.16
N THR A 146 8.71 9.66 -41.06
CA THR A 146 9.49 8.61 -40.40
C THR A 146 9.23 8.63 -38.87
N PHE A 147 9.42 7.51 -38.22
CA PHE A 147 9.18 7.37 -36.79
C PHE A 147 9.92 8.43 -35.95
N SER A 148 11.20 8.68 -36.25
CA SER A 148 12.00 9.68 -35.51
C SER A 148 11.45 11.10 -35.67
N LYS A 149 11.04 11.50 -36.86
CA LYS A 149 10.44 12.82 -37.12
C LYS A 149 9.06 12.94 -36.48
N SER A 150 8.27 11.86 -36.51
CA SER A 150 6.96 11.84 -35.84
C SER A 150 7.09 12.12 -34.35
N LEU A 151 8.05 11.49 -33.67
CA LEU A 151 8.33 11.74 -32.26
C LEU A 151 8.78 13.19 -31.98
N GLU A 152 9.58 13.78 -32.88
CA GLU A 152 10.06 15.16 -32.74
C GLU A 152 8.87 16.15 -32.81
N TYR A 153 7.96 15.96 -33.78
CA TYR A 153 6.77 16.80 -33.91
C TYR A 153 5.76 16.59 -32.75
N LEU A 154 5.56 15.37 -32.31
CA LEU A 154 4.70 15.10 -31.11
C LEU A 154 5.24 15.76 -29.86
N LYS A 155 6.56 15.65 -29.62
CA LYS A 155 7.21 16.36 -28.50
C LYS A 155 7.06 17.87 -28.61
N THR A 156 7.02 18.38 -29.84
CA THR A 156 6.80 19.81 -30.10
C THR A 156 5.40 20.22 -29.67
N LEU A 157 4.37 19.47 -30.10
CA LEU A 157 2.99 19.71 -29.67
C LEU A 157 2.86 19.63 -28.14
N ASP A 158 3.42 18.58 -27.52
CA ASP A 158 3.37 18.39 -26.07
C ASP A 158 4.01 19.59 -25.33
N ARG A 159 5.17 20.08 -25.78
CA ARG A 159 5.85 21.23 -25.18
C ARG A 159 5.09 22.55 -25.36
N ILE A 160 4.45 22.76 -26.51
CA ILE A 160 3.61 23.96 -26.73
C ILE A 160 2.44 23.95 -25.73
N LYS A 161 1.74 22.82 -25.59
CA LYS A 161 0.63 22.69 -24.64
C LYS A 161 1.09 22.85 -23.18
N GLN A 162 2.18 22.21 -22.80
CA GLN A 162 2.75 22.33 -21.45
C GLN A 162 3.20 23.75 -21.12
N PHE A 163 3.75 24.47 -22.10
CA PHE A 163 4.12 25.87 -21.93
C PHE A 163 2.89 26.77 -21.66
N ASP A 164 1.82 26.55 -22.40
CA ASP A 164 0.56 27.26 -22.24
C ASP A 164 -0.04 27.02 -20.85
N ILE A 165 -0.11 25.75 -20.42
CA ILE A 165 -0.59 25.40 -19.06
C ILE A 165 0.24 26.10 -18.00
N ARG A 166 1.57 26.12 -18.10
CA ARG A 166 2.42 26.81 -17.13
C ARG A 166 2.12 28.30 -17.07
N LYS A 167 1.91 28.94 -18.20
CA LYS A 167 1.55 30.36 -18.27
C LYS A 167 0.19 30.66 -17.65
N GLU A 168 -0.79 29.81 -17.90
CA GLU A 168 -2.11 29.93 -17.30
C GLU A 168 -2.04 29.78 -15.76
N MET A 169 -1.25 28.81 -15.27
CA MET A 169 -1.05 28.58 -13.83
C MET A 169 -0.25 29.68 -13.11
N GLU A 170 0.46 30.55 -13.82
CA GLU A 170 1.07 31.75 -13.22
C GLU A 170 0.01 32.77 -12.77
N THR A 171 -1.19 32.74 -13.33
CA THR A 171 -2.29 33.65 -12.98
C THR A 171 -3.13 33.13 -11.82
N LEU A 172 -3.64 34.04 -10.98
CA LEU A 172 -4.59 33.68 -9.90
C LEU A 172 -5.91 33.11 -10.46
N SER A 173 -6.35 33.61 -11.60
CA SER A 173 -7.56 33.14 -12.29
C SER A 173 -7.35 31.74 -12.83
N GLY A 174 -6.20 31.41 -13.40
CA GLY A 174 -5.85 30.08 -13.86
C GLY A 174 -5.85 29.07 -12.71
N ARG A 175 -5.14 29.36 -11.61
CA ARG A 175 -5.08 28.49 -10.42
C ARG A 175 -6.45 28.14 -9.82
N ASN A 176 -7.40 29.07 -9.89
CA ASN A 176 -8.74 28.85 -9.36
C ASN A 176 -9.66 28.09 -10.32
N LYS A 177 -9.39 28.13 -11.62
CA LYS A 177 -10.19 27.45 -12.67
C LYS A 177 -9.74 26.06 -12.99
N GLU A 178 -8.41 25.83 -12.97
CA GLU A 178 -7.78 24.61 -13.42
C GLU A 178 -7.64 23.60 -12.26
N GLN A 179 -8.77 23.00 -11.86
CA GLN A 179 -8.75 21.80 -11.04
C GLN A 179 -8.84 20.58 -11.93
N LEU A 180 -8.01 19.57 -11.64
CA LEU A 180 -8.11 18.29 -12.32
C LEU A 180 -9.51 17.69 -12.06
N LYS A 181 -10.27 17.42 -13.12
CA LYS A 181 -11.62 16.85 -13.08
C LYS A 181 -11.62 15.53 -13.85
N TYR A 182 -12.55 14.65 -13.52
CA TYR A 182 -12.62 13.33 -14.16
C TYR A 182 -13.95 13.08 -14.90
N GLU A 183 -15.01 13.81 -14.53
CA GLU A 183 -16.37 13.56 -15.02
C GLU A 183 -16.44 13.58 -16.56
N GLY A 184 -16.56 12.40 -17.17
CA GLY A 184 -16.65 12.21 -18.62
C GLY A 184 -15.41 12.63 -19.42
N GLN A 185 -14.27 12.85 -18.79
CA GLN A 185 -13.05 13.35 -19.42
C GLN A 185 -12.01 12.26 -19.66
N VAL A 186 -11.13 12.53 -20.63
CA VAL A 186 -9.89 11.78 -20.84
C VAL A 186 -8.74 12.61 -20.28
N ILE A 187 -8.14 12.13 -19.19
CA ILE A 187 -6.99 12.79 -18.57
C ILE A 187 -5.71 12.24 -19.18
N PHE A 188 -4.89 13.13 -19.69
CA PHE A 188 -3.53 12.83 -20.16
C PHE A 188 -2.52 13.45 -19.20
N LEU A 189 -1.77 12.63 -18.46
CA LEU A 189 -0.92 13.10 -17.36
C LEU A 189 0.10 14.20 -17.73
N PRO A 190 0.70 14.23 -18.94
CA PRO A 190 1.54 15.36 -19.34
C PRO A 190 0.82 16.70 -19.45
N TYR A 191 -0.53 16.71 -19.53
CA TYR A 191 -1.33 17.93 -19.67
C TYR A 191 -2.08 18.33 -18.39
N ILE A 192 -1.70 17.76 -17.25
CA ILE A 192 -2.30 18.17 -15.97
C ILE A 192 -1.84 19.58 -15.55
N PRO A 193 -2.63 20.31 -14.76
CA PRO A 193 -2.28 21.65 -14.29
C PRO A 193 -0.94 21.74 -13.57
N ASP A 194 -0.60 20.73 -12.74
CA ASP A 194 0.71 20.63 -12.08
C ASP A 194 1.77 20.14 -13.07
N GLN A 195 2.43 21.07 -13.71
CA GLN A 195 3.44 20.79 -14.74
C GLN A 195 4.79 20.31 -14.17
N ASP A 196 5.04 20.45 -12.89
CA ASP A 196 6.20 19.83 -12.24
C ASP A 196 6.02 18.30 -12.23
N ILE A 197 4.79 17.83 -11.96
CA ILE A 197 4.44 16.41 -12.05
C ILE A 197 4.26 16.00 -13.52
N GLY A 198 3.63 16.81 -14.38
CA GLY A 198 3.40 16.50 -15.78
C GLY A 198 4.70 16.24 -16.56
N SER A 199 5.75 17.04 -16.31
CA SER A 199 7.06 16.90 -16.95
C SER A 199 7.85 15.67 -16.44
N ASP A 200 7.54 15.14 -15.26
CA ASP A 200 8.13 13.89 -14.76
C ASP A 200 7.92 12.69 -15.70
N PHE A 201 6.96 12.77 -16.60
CA PHE A 201 6.61 11.69 -17.53
C PHE A 201 7.25 11.85 -18.92
N ASP A 202 8.08 12.86 -19.15
CA ASP A 202 8.67 13.15 -20.47
C ASP A 202 9.57 12.01 -21.00
N TYR A 203 10.21 11.26 -20.09
CA TYR A 203 11.07 10.12 -20.43
C TYR A 203 10.31 8.89 -20.95
N ILE A 204 9.00 8.82 -20.75
CA ILE A 204 8.18 7.67 -21.17
C ILE A 204 7.93 7.76 -22.67
N GLN A 205 8.33 6.73 -23.41
CA GLN A 205 8.17 6.68 -24.86
C GLN A 205 6.73 6.38 -25.27
N ASP A 206 6.13 5.37 -24.67
CA ASP A 206 4.71 5.03 -24.90
C ASP A 206 3.81 5.89 -24.02
N LYS A 207 3.36 6.99 -24.60
CA LYS A 207 2.47 7.93 -23.90
C LYS A 207 1.05 7.38 -23.67
N SER A 208 0.66 6.29 -24.30
CA SER A 208 -0.64 5.65 -24.07
C SER A 208 -0.79 5.14 -22.63
N GLU A 209 0.32 4.81 -21.97
CA GLU A 209 0.32 4.43 -20.54
C GLU A 209 -0.13 5.56 -19.60
N LEU A 210 -0.08 6.81 -20.06
CA LEU A 210 -0.37 8.02 -19.27
C LEU A 210 -1.80 8.53 -19.47
N VAL A 211 -2.61 7.80 -20.21
CA VAL A 211 -4.00 8.17 -20.52
C VAL A 211 -4.97 7.51 -19.55
N TRP A 212 -5.87 8.30 -18.98
CA TRP A 212 -6.93 7.87 -18.08
C TRP A 212 -8.29 8.28 -18.66
N ASP A 213 -9.02 7.30 -19.20
CA ASP A 213 -10.30 7.54 -19.84
C ASP A 213 -11.46 7.30 -18.88
N PHE A 214 -11.99 8.39 -18.32
CA PHE A 214 -13.17 8.38 -17.45
C PHE A 214 -14.49 8.54 -18.23
N SER A 215 -14.45 8.62 -19.58
CA SER A 215 -15.65 8.60 -20.40
C SER A 215 -16.24 7.21 -20.60
N GLN A 216 -15.46 6.16 -20.28
CA GLN A 216 -15.89 4.76 -20.40
C GLN A 216 -17.10 4.46 -19.51
N LYS A 217 -17.87 3.44 -19.93
CA LYS A 217 -19.06 3.01 -19.18
C LYS A 217 -18.63 2.26 -17.91
N ALA A 218 -18.66 2.95 -16.78
CA ALA A 218 -18.39 2.42 -15.45
C ALA A 218 -19.24 3.17 -14.43
N SER A 219 -19.37 2.62 -13.21
CA SER A 219 -20.08 3.32 -12.13
C SER A 219 -19.34 4.60 -11.72
N GLU A 220 -20.10 5.63 -11.35
CA GLU A 220 -19.51 6.90 -10.87
C GLU A 220 -18.73 6.70 -9.57
N ASN A 221 -19.11 5.73 -8.75
CA ASN A 221 -18.36 5.40 -7.54
C ASN A 221 -16.95 4.86 -7.88
N LEU A 222 -16.85 3.92 -8.82
CA LEU A 222 -15.55 3.38 -9.26
C LEU A 222 -14.68 4.49 -9.86
N LYS A 223 -15.23 5.32 -10.76
CA LYS A 223 -14.50 6.45 -11.36
C LYS A 223 -13.96 7.40 -10.32
N ARG A 224 -14.78 7.77 -9.36
CA ARG A 224 -14.39 8.64 -8.23
C ARG A 224 -13.27 8.00 -7.40
N GLN A 225 -13.38 6.72 -7.07
CA GLN A 225 -12.35 5.99 -6.31
C GLN A 225 -11.02 5.94 -7.06
N ILE A 226 -11.03 5.57 -8.33
CA ILE A 226 -9.84 5.54 -9.19
C ILE A 226 -9.21 6.93 -9.28
N PHE A 227 -10.00 7.96 -9.54
CA PHE A 227 -9.51 9.33 -9.61
C PHE A 227 -8.87 9.79 -8.29
N GLN A 228 -9.47 9.47 -7.16
CA GLN A 228 -8.95 9.78 -5.83
C GLN A 228 -7.59 9.11 -5.59
N ILE A 229 -7.45 7.84 -5.98
CA ILE A 229 -6.17 7.11 -5.86
C ILE A 229 -5.13 7.69 -6.81
N LEU A 230 -5.52 8.03 -8.04
CA LEU A 230 -4.67 8.70 -9.02
C LEU A 230 -4.13 10.02 -8.45
N CYS A 231 -5.00 10.88 -7.94
CA CYS A 231 -4.60 12.15 -7.32
C CYS A 231 -3.67 11.94 -6.12
N TYR A 232 -3.93 10.92 -5.29
CA TYR A 232 -3.05 10.57 -4.18
C TYR A 232 -1.65 10.17 -4.69
N ALA A 233 -1.58 9.31 -5.70
CA ALA A 233 -0.30 8.87 -6.27
C ALA A 233 0.50 10.03 -6.86
N LEU A 234 -0.16 10.94 -7.58
CA LEU A 234 0.47 12.13 -8.15
C LEU A 234 1.06 13.06 -7.09
N ARG A 235 0.33 13.30 -5.99
CA ARG A 235 0.73 14.25 -4.94
C ARG A 235 1.72 13.71 -3.93
N ASN A 236 1.59 12.43 -3.55
CA ASN A 236 2.31 11.87 -2.40
C ASN A 236 3.52 11.02 -2.76
N ILE A 237 3.60 10.49 -3.99
CA ILE A 237 4.73 9.67 -4.44
C ILE A 237 5.71 10.55 -5.22
N LYS A 238 6.83 10.91 -4.58
CA LYS A 238 7.80 11.86 -5.15
C LYS A 238 8.62 11.26 -6.29
N ASP A 239 9.06 10.01 -6.16
CA ASP A 239 9.85 9.35 -7.20
C ASP A 239 8.97 8.96 -8.39
N SER A 240 9.27 9.49 -9.58
CA SER A 240 8.46 9.29 -10.79
C SER A 240 8.44 7.84 -11.26
N LYS A 241 9.55 7.10 -11.09
CA LYS A 241 9.64 5.69 -11.45
C LYS A 241 8.81 4.81 -10.50
N ASP A 242 8.92 5.05 -9.20
CA ASP A 242 8.10 4.37 -8.20
C ASP A 242 6.61 4.69 -8.39
N ARG A 243 6.27 5.96 -8.66
CA ARG A 243 4.90 6.40 -8.99
C ARG A 243 4.35 5.60 -10.17
N ARG A 244 5.10 5.53 -11.29
CA ARG A 244 4.69 4.78 -12.47
C ARG A 244 4.52 3.29 -12.19
N VAL A 245 5.56 2.64 -11.67
CA VAL A 245 5.63 1.17 -11.59
C VAL A 245 4.75 0.60 -10.47
N ARG A 246 4.63 1.30 -9.33
CA ARG A 246 3.90 0.78 -8.16
C ARG A 246 2.46 1.28 -8.08
N TYR A 247 2.14 2.41 -8.75
CA TYR A 247 0.80 2.99 -8.66
C TYR A 247 0.15 3.11 -10.04
N LEU A 248 0.68 3.90 -10.96
CA LEU A 248 -0.04 4.25 -12.17
C LEU A 248 -0.35 3.05 -13.07
N LEU A 249 0.65 2.25 -13.42
CA LEU A 249 0.44 1.08 -14.27
C LEU A 249 -0.47 0.03 -13.61
N PRO A 250 -0.22 -0.42 -12.35
CA PRO A 250 -1.09 -1.37 -11.69
C PRO A 250 -2.50 -0.84 -11.45
N LEU A 251 -2.66 0.46 -11.13
CA LEU A 251 -3.97 1.08 -10.93
C LEU A 251 -4.78 1.10 -12.24
N ARG A 252 -4.12 1.38 -13.37
CA ARG A 252 -4.77 1.34 -14.68
C ARG A 252 -5.27 -0.06 -15.02
N TRP A 253 -4.44 -1.09 -14.82
CA TRP A 253 -4.87 -2.48 -15.05
C TRP A 253 -6.02 -2.90 -14.12
N MET A 254 -5.99 -2.43 -12.87
CA MET A 254 -7.09 -2.64 -11.93
C MET A 254 -8.35 -1.92 -12.38
N TYR A 255 -8.26 -0.70 -12.93
CA TYR A 255 -9.40 0.04 -13.45
C TYR A 255 -10.03 -0.66 -14.65
N GLU A 256 -9.20 -1.06 -15.65
CA GLU A 256 -9.64 -1.85 -16.80
C GLU A 256 -10.36 -3.14 -16.36
N PHE A 257 -9.76 -3.88 -15.43
CA PHE A 257 -10.34 -5.08 -14.86
C PHE A 257 -11.69 -4.83 -14.15
N CYS A 258 -11.78 -3.77 -13.35
CA CYS A 258 -13.02 -3.43 -12.66
C CYS A 258 -14.14 -3.08 -13.62
N ILE A 259 -13.84 -2.42 -14.76
CA ILE A 259 -14.80 -2.15 -15.81
C ILE A 259 -15.30 -3.44 -16.47
N GLU A 260 -14.37 -4.34 -16.82
CA GLU A 260 -14.67 -5.63 -17.48
C GLU A 260 -15.52 -6.56 -16.60
N GLU A 261 -15.23 -6.63 -15.30
CA GLU A 261 -15.94 -7.49 -14.34
C GLU A 261 -17.19 -6.80 -13.71
N GLY A 262 -17.45 -5.52 -14.06
CA GLY A 262 -18.61 -4.78 -13.53
C GLY A 262 -18.49 -4.46 -12.03
N ILE A 263 -17.27 -4.24 -11.53
CA ILE A 263 -16.99 -3.95 -10.12
C ILE A 263 -17.20 -2.47 -9.85
N ASP A 264 -18.05 -2.16 -8.88
CA ASP A 264 -18.44 -0.79 -8.53
C ASP A 264 -17.66 -0.18 -7.40
N ASP A 265 -16.99 -1.01 -6.57
CA ASP A 265 -16.34 -0.58 -5.35
C ASP A 265 -15.06 -1.38 -5.05
N ILE A 266 -13.91 -0.70 -5.07
CA ILE A 266 -12.59 -1.28 -4.79
C ILE A 266 -12.47 -1.76 -3.33
N GLU A 267 -13.17 -1.11 -2.39
CA GLU A 267 -13.14 -1.51 -0.99
C GLU A 267 -13.88 -2.83 -0.73
N ARG A 268 -14.78 -3.22 -1.66
CA ARG A 268 -15.54 -4.48 -1.61
C ARG A 268 -14.94 -5.62 -2.46
N LEU A 269 -13.81 -5.42 -3.13
CA LEU A 269 -13.15 -6.48 -3.91
C LEU A 269 -13.08 -7.79 -3.11
N GLU A 270 -13.42 -8.90 -3.75
CA GLU A 270 -13.42 -10.23 -3.15
C GLU A 270 -12.15 -11.02 -3.50
N LEU A 271 -11.91 -12.11 -2.78
CA LEU A 271 -10.70 -12.93 -2.96
C LEU A 271 -10.58 -13.48 -4.38
N GLU A 272 -11.69 -13.93 -4.99
CA GLU A 272 -11.69 -14.47 -6.35
C GLU A 272 -11.38 -13.40 -7.40
N GLN A 273 -11.94 -12.22 -7.24
CA GLN A 273 -11.65 -11.07 -8.11
C GLN A 273 -10.18 -10.66 -8.01
N ILE A 274 -9.61 -10.66 -6.80
CA ILE A 274 -8.18 -10.37 -6.59
C ILE A 274 -7.31 -11.43 -7.28
N LYS A 275 -7.66 -12.72 -7.22
CA LYS A 275 -6.92 -13.79 -7.93
C LYS A 275 -7.03 -13.66 -9.45
N LYS A 276 -8.19 -13.28 -9.98
CA LYS A 276 -8.36 -13.00 -11.42
C LYS A 276 -7.46 -11.84 -11.86
N LEU A 277 -7.48 -10.73 -11.11
CA LEU A 277 -6.60 -9.58 -11.36
C LEU A 277 -5.12 -9.99 -11.30
N GLU A 278 -4.72 -10.80 -10.32
CA GLU A 278 -3.34 -11.32 -10.20
C GLU A 278 -2.92 -12.09 -11.46
N THR A 279 -3.82 -12.91 -12.02
CA THR A 279 -3.57 -13.65 -13.26
C THR A 279 -3.36 -12.72 -14.46
N ILE A 280 -4.13 -11.64 -14.55
CA ILE A 280 -3.98 -10.63 -15.61
C ILE A 280 -2.65 -9.89 -15.46
N VAL A 281 -2.31 -9.45 -14.26
CA VAL A 281 -1.06 -8.76 -13.95
C VAL A 281 0.16 -9.64 -14.22
N ALA A 282 0.07 -10.95 -13.95
CA ALA A 282 1.15 -11.90 -14.20
C ALA A 282 1.54 -12.01 -15.68
N ARG A 283 0.62 -11.72 -16.59
CA ARG A 283 0.91 -11.67 -18.04
C ARG A 283 1.63 -10.37 -18.47
N LYS A 284 1.56 -9.32 -17.65
CA LYS A 284 2.08 -7.99 -17.96
C LYS A 284 3.44 -7.70 -17.31
N VAL A 285 3.76 -8.34 -16.15
CA VAL A 285 4.98 -8.04 -15.38
C VAL A 285 5.57 -9.28 -14.72
N VAL A 286 6.89 -9.26 -14.53
CA VAL A 286 7.64 -10.34 -13.83
C VAL A 286 7.42 -10.28 -12.32
N ASN A 287 7.39 -9.08 -11.72
CA ASN A 287 7.22 -8.91 -10.28
C ASN A 287 5.75 -8.65 -9.91
N VAL A 288 4.93 -9.68 -10.05
CA VAL A 288 3.49 -9.64 -9.76
C VAL A 288 3.18 -9.14 -8.34
N LYS A 289 3.90 -9.65 -7.35
CA LYS A 289 3.69 -9.31 -5.93
C LYS A 289 3.83 -7.80 -5.67
N ASN A 290 4.76 -7.15 -6.34
CA ASN A 290 4.96 -5.71 -6.18
C ASN A 290 3.80 -4.92 -6.79
N SER A 291 3.33 -5.31 -7.97
CA SER A 291 2.21 -4.65 -8.65
C SER A 291 0.88 -4.90 -7.95
N MET A 292 0.66 -6.09 -7.38
CA MET A 292 -0.57 -6.41 -6.64
C MET A 292 -0.71 -5.66 -5.31
N GLN A 293 0.35 -5.00 -4.82
CA GLN A 293 0.24 -4.09 -3.68
C GLN A 293 -0.74 -2.94 -3.95
N ILE A 294 -1.05 -2.66 -5.21
CA ILE A 294 -2.01 -1.62 -5.58
C ILE A 294 -3.39 -1.86 -4.94
N VAL A 295 -3.84 -3.11 -4.82
CA VAL A 295 -5.14 -3.44 -4.20
C VAL A 295 -5.17 -2.98 -2.74
N ASP A 296 -4.16 -3.36 -1.95
CA ASP A 296 -4.05 -2.96 -0.54
C ASP A 296 -3.85 -1.45 -0.39
N ASN A 297 -3.00 -0.85 -1.25
CA ASN A 297 -2.74 0.59 -1.23
C ASN A 297 -4.01 1.38 -1.57
N SER A 298 -4.75 0.97 -2.60
CA SER A 298 -6.00 1.62 -3.01
C SER A 298 -7.05 1.57 -1.91
N ARG A 299 -7.27 0.40 -1.33
CA ARG A 299 -8.18 0.23 -0.19
C ARG A 299 -7.78 1.11 0.99
N LYS A 300 -6.47 1.16 1.31
CA LYS A 300 -5.97 2.00 2.40
C LYS A 300 -6.21 3.48 2.12
N ILE A 301 -5.92 3.95 0.92
CA ILE A 301 -6.12 5.35 0.52
C ILE A 301 -7.60 5.73 0.67
N LEU A 302 -8.51 4.92 0.14
CA LEU A 302 -9.95 5.17 0.20
C LEU A 302 -10.46 5.17 1.64
N PHE A 303 -10.15 4.14 2.41
CA PHE A 303 -10.57 4.01 3.80
C PHE A 303 -10.05 5.14 4.69
N MET A 304 -8.80 5.59 4.47
CA MET A 304 -8.18 6.66 5.27
C MET A 304 -8.67 8.06 4.91
N SER A 305 -9.09 8.29 3.66
CA SER A 305 -9.50 9.61 3.15
C SER A 305 -11.01 9.86 3.21
N GLY A 306 -11.84 8.85 3.46
CA GLY A 306 -13.28 8.98 3.60
C GLY A 306 -13.66 9.96 4.74
N LYS A 307 -14.71 10.76 4.57
CA LYS A 307 -15.24 11.61 5.65
C LYS A 307 -15.74 10.76 6.81
N GLU A 308 -16.47 9.69 6.49
CA GLU A 308 -16.97 8.70 7.43
C GLU A 308 -16.16 7.40 7.35
N ILE A 309 -16.33 6.54 8.35
CA ILE A 309 -15.69 5.23 8.36
C ILE A 309 -16.53 4.29 7.50
N HIS A 310 -15.91 3.70 6.49
CA HIS A 310 -16.53 2.74 5.58
C HIS A 310 -16.59 1.34 6.23
N TRP A 311 -17.56 1.15 7.15
CA TRP A 311 -17.73 -0.11 7.89
C TRP A 311 -18.08 -1.31 7.00
N TYR A 312 -18.55 -1.07 5.78
CA TYR A 312 -18.84 -2.09 4.76
C TYR A 312 -17.60 -2.56 4.00
N ALA A 313 -16.46 -1.85 4.17
CA ALA A 313 -15.21 -2.18 3.48
C ALA A 313 -14.68 -3.55 3.91
N ASN A 314 -14.20 -4.34 2.96
CA ASN A 314 -13.65 -5.66 3.20
C ASN A 314 -12.33 -5.66 3.98
N VAL A 315 -11.71 -4.49 4.16
CA VAL A 315 -10.51 -4.30 4.98
C VAL A 315 -10.61 -3.00 5.76
N TRP A 316 -10.47 -3.07 7.07
CA TRP A 316 -10.40 -1.89 7.93
C TRP A 316 -8.97 -1.64 8.37
N TYR A 317 -8.52 -0.39 8.28
CA TYR A 317 -7.17 0.02 8.67
C TYR A 317 -7.22 0.68 10.04
N MET A 318 -6.55 0.07 11.01
CA MET A 318 -6.63 0.48 12.43
C MET A 318 -6.01 1.85 12.69
N GLU A 319 -5.17 2.34 11.80
CA GLU A 319 -4.59 3.68 11.83
C GLU A 319 -5.65 4.80 11.72
N ARG A 320 -6.83 4.49 11.17
CA ARG A 320 -7.95 5.44 11.06
C ARG A 320 -8.58 5.78 12.41
N PHE A 321 -8.43 4.91 13.39
CA PHE A 321 -9.07 5.01 14.68
C PHE A 321 -8.11 5.56 15.74
N ASN A 322 -8.62 6.39 16.64
CA ASN A 322 -7.87 6.88 17.79
C ASN A 322 -8.14 5.98 19.00
N PHE A 323 -7.34 4.92 19.14
CA PHE A 323 -7.46 4.00 20.27
C PHE A 323 -6.73 4.50 21.52
N ALA A 324 -7.28 4.17 22.69
CA ALA A 324 -6.56 4.34 23.95
C ALA A 324 -5.23 3.53 23.92
N PRO A 325 -4.12 4.11 24.43
CA PRO A 325 -2.80 3.46 24.39
C PRO A 325 -2.79 2.03 24.96
N GLU A 326 -3.64 1.75 25.95
CA GLU A 326 -3.76 0.45 26.62
C GLU A 326 -4.35 -0.65 25.70
N ARG A 327 -4.99 -0.25 24.61
CA ARG A 327 -5.54 -1.19 23.60
C ARG A 327 -4.53 -1.53 22.50
N VAL A 328 -3.44 -0.77 22.39
CA VAL A 328 -2.46 -0.88 21.32
C VAL A 328 -1.13 -1.42 21.84
N ASN A 329 -0.58 -2.43 21.20
CA ASN A 329 0.81 -2.80 21.41
C ASN A 329 1.70 -2.13 20.36
N PRO A 330 2.48 -1.09 20.69
CA PRO A 330 3.27 -0.35 19.72
C PRO A 330 4.36 -1.20 19.03
N SER A 331 4.86 -2.24 19.71
CA SER A 331 5.89 -3.14 19.15
C SER A 331 5.32 -4.25 18.26
N ASN A 332 3.99 -4.49 18.32
CA ASN A 332 3.27 -5.42 17.43
C ASN A 332 1.86 -4.91 17.12
N PRO A 333 1.72 -3.75 16.45
CA PRO A 333 0.42 -3.16 16.20
C PRO A 333 -0.38 -4.00 15.19
N VAL A 334 -1.67 -4.02 15.40
CA VAL A 334 -2.62 -4.53 14.43
C VAL A 334 -2.83 -3.43 13.39
N GLN A 335 -2.37 -3.65 12.16
CA GLN A 335 -2.47 -2.66 11.10
C GLN A 335 -3.85 -2.68 10.42
N ARG A 336 -4.42 -3.89 10.24
CA ARG A 336 -5.68 -4.08 9.53
C ARG A 336 -6.48 -5.28 10.06
N LEU A 337 -7.79 -5.23 9.84
CA LEU A 337 -8.73 -6.34 9.96
C LEU A 337 -9.28 -6.64 8.56
N SER A 338 -9.25 -7.90 8.12
CA SER A 338 -9.70 -8.31 6.77
C SER A 338 -10.87 -9.29 6.84
N PHE A 339 -11.85 -9.10 5.96
CA PHE A 339 -13.12 -9.84 5.92
C PHE A 339 -13.36 -10.57 4.59
N TYR A 340 -12.62 -10.23 3.54
CA TYR A 340 -12.85 -10.71 2.16
C TYR A 340 -12.70 -12.22 1.97
N GLU A 341 -12.14 -12.94 2.95
CA GLU A 341 -12.08 -14.40 2.93
C GLU A 341 -13.44 -15.07 3.22
N VAL A 342 -14.37 -14.35 3.89
CA VAL A 342 -15.76 -14.77 4.05
C VAL A 342 -16.51 -14.35 2.77
N THR A 343 -16.69 -15.28 1.85
CA THR A 343 -17.29 -14.99 0.53
C THR A 343 -18.80 -14.82 0.61
N ASN A 344 -19.49 -15.46 1.58
CA ASN A 344 -20.90 -15.20 1.85
C ASN A 344 -21.09 -13.77 2.38
N GLU A 345 -21.79 -12.93 1.60
CA GLU A 345 -21.97 -11.52 1.91
C GLU A 345 -22.73 -11.31 3.23
N ARG A 346 -23.82 -12.05 3.45
CA ARG A 346 -24.61 -11.94 4.67
C ARG A 346 -23.80 -12.29 5.92
N ASN A 347 -23.04 -13.37 5.89
CA ASN A 347 -22.19 -13.79 7.01
C ASN A 347 -21.04 -12.80 7.22
N ARG A 348 -20.52 -12.20 6.16
CA ARG A 348 -19.50 -11.15 6.23
C ARG A 348 -20.05 -9.88 6.89
N GLU A 349 -21.25 -9.46 6.56
CA GLU A 349 -21.91 -8.31 7.19
C GLU A 349 -22.14 -8.53 8.69
N LEU A 350 -22.64 -9.70 9.10
CA LEU A 350 -22.82 -10.04 10.51
C LEU A 350 -21.47 -10.02 11.28
N LEU A 351 -20.42 -10.52 10.64
CA LEU A 351 -19.08 -10.47 11.23
C LEU A 351 -18.57 -9.03 11.34
N GLN A 352 -18.77 -8.21 10.32
CA GLN A 352 -18.41 -6.79 10.34
C GLN A 352 -19.19 -6.03 11.42
N GLU A 353 -20.47 -6.30 11.59
CA GLU A 353 -21.29 -5.70 12.65
C GLU A 353 -20.73 -6.04 14.04
N TYR A 354 -20.42 -7.32 14.30
CA TYR A 354 -19.79 -7.74 15.53
C TYR A 354 -18.42 -7.10 15.74
N MET A 355 -17.57 -7.06 14.73
CA MET A 355 -16.25 -6.44 14.83
C MET A 355 -16.33 -4.92 15.01
N LYS A 356 -17.33 -4.25 14.44
CA LYS A 356 -17.60 -2.83 14.68
C LYS A 356 -17.88 -2.57 16.17
N TYR A 357 -18.68 -3.43 16.81
CA TYR A 357 -18.89 -3.39 18.25
C TYR A 357 -17.58 -3.58 19.02
N GLN A 358 -16.77 -4.58 18.65
CA GLN A 358 -15.49 -4.88 19.34
C GLN A 358 -14.48 -3.73 19.19
N VAL A 359 -14.40 -3.12 18.03
CA VAL A 359 -13.48 -2.01 17.75
C VAL A 359 -13.93 -0.74 18.47
N GLY A 360 -15.24 -0.42 18.42
CA GLY A 360 -15.78 0.87 18.84
C GLY A 360 -16.17 0.94 20.30
N ILE A 361 -16.63 -0.16 20.90
CA ILE A 361 -17.26 -0.16 22.24
C ILE A 361 -16.47 -0.97 23.28
N SER A 362 -15.88 -2.12 22.87
CA SER A 362 -15.17 -2.96 23.85
C SER A 362 -13.83 -2.38 24.27
N ASP A 363 -13.36 -2.71 25.48
CA ASP A 363 -12.02 -2.36 26.00
C ASP A 363 -10.93 -3.36 25.60
N LEU A 364 -11.24 -4.27 24.71
CA LEU A 364 -10.30 -5.31 24.32
C LEU A 364 -9.09 -4.74 23.58
N ALA A 365 -7.92 -5.28 23.86
CA ALA A 365 -6.72 -5.00 23.10
C ALA A 365 -6.91 -5.44 21.64
N LEU A 366 -6.42 -4.64 20.69
CA LEU A 366 -6.54 -4.91 19.25
C LEU A 366 -5.99 -6.29 18.85
N GLY A 367 -4.94 -6.76 19.53
CA GLY A 367 -4.41 -8.11 19.33
C GLY A 367 -5.44 -9.21 19.62
N ASN A 368 -6.27 -9.04 20.66
CA ASN A 368 -7.36 -9.97 21.00
C ASN A 368 -8.48 -9.90 19.98
N ILE A 369 -8.88 -8.68 19.55
CA ILE A 369 -9.89 -8.48 18.49
C ILE A 369 -9.46 -9.17 17.21
N ARG A 370 -8.19 -9.01 16.81
CA ARG A 370 -7.64 -9.71 15.62
C ARG A 370 -7.70 -11.23 15.78
N SER A 371 -7.42 -11.76 16.97
CA SER A 371 -7.49 -13.21 17.22
C SER A 371 -8.92 -13.72 17.15
N GLN A 372 -9.88 -12.98 17.73
CA GLN A 372 -11.31 -13.29 17.61
C GLN A 372 -11.76 -13.31 16.16
N LEU A 373 -11.43 -12.26 15.41
CA LEU A 373 -11.73 -12.20 13.97
C LEU A 373 -11.16 -13.42 13.23
N CYS A 374 -9.92 -13.82 13.54
CA CYS A 374 -9.30 -14.96 12.89
C CYS A 374 -10.07 -16.27 13.14
N TYR A 375 -10.51 -16.50 14.36
CA TYR A 375 -11.22 -17.73 14.73
C TYR A 375 -12.66 -17.75 14.18
N ILE A 376 -13.39 -16.66 14.32
CA ILE A 376 -14.76 -16.55 13.79
C ILE A 376 -14.74 -16.61 12.25
N LYS A 377 -13.75 -15.96 11.62
CA LYS A 377 -13.57 -16.02 10.16
C LYS A 377 -13.34 -17.45 9.66
N LYS A 378 -12.49 -18.24 10.32
CA LYS A 378 -12.29 -19.66 9.99
C LYS A 378 -13.59 -20.46 10.06
N PHE A 379 -14.37 -20.23 11.11
CA PHE A 379 -15.68 -20.83 11.28
C PHE A 379 -16.63 -20.45 10.13
N LEU A 380 -16.76 -19.17 9.82
CA LEU A 380 -17.64 -18.69 8.75
C LEU A 380 -17.18 -19.14 7.35
N VAL A 381 -15.88 -19.26 7.12
CA VAL A 381 -15.33 -19.79 5.86
C VAL A 381 -15.66 -21.27 5.69
N TYR A 382 -15.64 -22.04 6.76
CA TYR A 382 -16.06 -23.44 6.72
C TYR A 382 -17.54 -23.56 6.31
N PHE A 383 -18.38 -22.66 6.78
CA PHE A 383 -19.81 -22.60 6.47
C PHE A 383 -20.19 -21.62 5.34
N ASN A 384 -19.29 -21.31 4.41
CA ASN A 384 -19.57 -20.38 3.31
C ASN A 384 -20.74 -20.78 2.40
N THR A 385 -21.12 -22.05 2.40
CA THR A 385 -22.23 -22.59 1.57
C THR A 385 -23.59 -22.40 2.24
N ILE A 386 -23.66 -22.07 3.53
CA ILE A 386 -24.91 -21.81 4.25
C ILE A 386 -25.35 -20.37 3.93
N GLU A 387 -26.60 -20.17 3.56
CA GLU A 387 -27.14 -18.87 3.18
C GLU A 387 -26.98 -17.82 4.31
N SER A 388 -27.29 -18.21 5.53
CA SER A 388 -27.02 -17.38 6.70
C SER A 388 -26.55 -18.24 7.88
N ILE A 389 -25.48 -17.79 8.55
CA ILE A 389 -24.99 -18.45 9.76
C ILE A 389 -26.01 -18.41 10.90
N CYS A 390 -27.02 -17.56 10.80
CA CYS A 390 -28.12 -17.51 11.77
C CYS A 390 -29.05 -18.73 11.70
N GLU A 391 -28.98 -19.51 10.63
CA GLU A 391 -29.81 -20.72 10.40
C GLU A 391 -29.05 -22.01 10.70
N ILE A 392 -27.81 -21.90 11.21
CA ILE A 392 -26.98 -23.05 11.55
C ILE A 392 -27.60 -23.86 12.68
N THR A 393 -27.54 -25.19 12.58
CA THR A 393 -28.01 -26.09 13.62
C THR A 393 -26.92 -26.46 14.63
N GLU A 394 -27.32 -26.94 15.81
CA GLU A 394 -26.37 -27.40 16.81
C GLU A 394 -25.55 -28.60 16.31
N GLU A 395 -26.14 -29.49 15.51
CA GLU A 395 -25.44 -30.64 14.95
C GLU A 395 -24.30 -30.21 14.01
N GLN A 396 -24.53 -29.21 13.18
CA GLN A 396 -23.51 -28.66 12.27
C GLN A 396 -22.36 -28.03 13.07
N ILE A 397 -22.68 -27.30 14.13
CA ILE A 397 -21.66 -26.73 15.03
C ILE A 397 -20.87 -27.82 15.73
N ALA A 398 -21.53 -28.88 16.20
CA ALA A 398 -20.89 -30.03 16.83
C ALA A 398 -19.93 -30.74 15.91
N GLU A 399 -20.29 -30.91 14.63
CA GLU A 399 -19.43 -31.47 13.61
C GLU A 399 -18.17 -30.61 13.40
N TYR A 400 -18.32 -29.30 13.29
CA TYR A 400 -17.17 -28.38 13.16
C TYR A 400 -16.24 -28.47 14.39
N PHE A 401 -16.81 -28.50 15.60
CA PHE A 401 -15.99 -28.60 16.81
C PHE A 401 -15.29 -29.95 16.93
N LYS A 402 -15.91 -31.02 16.48
CA LYS A 402 -15.26 -32.33 16.38
C LYS A 402 -14.05 -32.26 15.44
N LEU A 403 -14.20 -31.72 14.23
CA LEU A 403 -13.09 -31.51 13.32
C LEU A 403 -11.98 -30.61 13.91
N LEU A 404 -12.36 -29.59 14.66
CA LEU A 404 -11.40 -28.71 15.33
C LEU A 404 -10.60 -29.46 16.43
N GLN A 405 -11.24 -30.37 17.16
CA GLN A 405 -10.62 -31.18 18.21
C GLN A 405 -9.69 -32.28 17.65
N GLU A 406 -9.95 -32.76 16.44
CA GLU A 406 -9.10 -33.73 15.73
C GLU A 406 -7.80 -33.09 15.19
N GLN A 407 -7.70 -31.76 15.16
CA GLN A 407 -6.46 -31.08 14.76
C GLN A 407 -5.40 -31.18 15.87
N GLU A 408 -4.13 -31.28 15.49
CA GLU A 408 -2.98 -31.27 16.42
C GLU A 408 -2.72 -29.89 17.03
N ILE A 409 -3.73 -29.31 17.70
CA ILE A 409 -3.64 -28.02 18.38
C ILE A 409 -3.92 -28.18 19.86
N LYS A 410 -3.36 -27.29 20.69
CA LYS A 410 -3.50 -27.35 22.14
C LYS A 410 -4.95 -27.11 22.55
N ALA A 411 -5.40 -27.85 23.59
CA ALA A 411 -6.74 -27.71 24.17
C ALA A 411 -7.10 -26.26 24.51
N GLU A 412 -6.15 -25.46 25.04
CA GLU A 412 -6.41 -24.06 25.32
C GLU A 412 -6.73 -23.24 24.06
N THR A 413 -6.14 -23.61 22.91
CA THR A 413 -6.40 -22.95 21.63
C THR A 413 -7.77 -23.35 21.08
N VAL A 414 -8.14 -24.63 21.20
CA VAL A 414 -9.48 -25.12 20.86
C VAL A 414 -10.54 -24.41 21.69
N ASN A 415 -10.39 -24.43 23.03
CA ASN A 415 -11.32 -23.78 23.93
C ASN A 415 -11.47 -22.28 23.66
N ARG A 416 -10.37 -21.61 23.29
CA ARG A 416 -10.40 -20.20 22.91
C ARG A 416 -11.20 -19.97 21.65
N GLN A 417 -11.09 -20.83 20.64
CA GLN A 417 -11.89 -20.74 19.43
C GLN A 417 -13.38 -20.94 19.72
N ILE A 418 -13.73 -21.98 20.48
CA ILE A 418 -15.11 -22.25 20.90
C ILE A 418 -15.69 -21.05 21.66
N PHE A 419 -14.93 -20.48 22.60
CA PHE A 419 -15.34 -19.32 23.37
C PHE A 419 -15.58 -18.07 22.49
N ASP A 420 -14.69 -17.78 21.56
CA ASP A 420 -14.81 -16.61 20.69
C ASP A 420 -15.98 -16.76 19.70
N ILE A 421 -16.24 -17.97 19.18
CA ILE A 421 -17.43 -18.29 18.37
C ILE A 421 -18.71 -18.16 19.21
N HIS A 422 -18.74 -18.68 20.44
CA HIS A 422 -19.88 -18.52 21.33
C HIS A 422 -20.21 -17.05 21.62
N ARG A 423 -19.20 -16.21 21.82
CA ARG A 423 -19.39 -14.77 22.03
C ARG A 423 -19.98 -14.09 20.79
N PHE A 424 -19.61 -14.53 19.60
CA PHE A 424 -20.19 -14.03 18.36
C PHE A 424 -21.69 -14.38 18.29
N PHE A 425 -22.08 -15.62 18.55
CA PHE A 425 -23.50 -16.00 18.59
C PHE A 425 -24.27 -15.30 19.70
N ALA A 426 -23.67 -15.13 20.89
CA ALA A 426 -24.28 -14.35 21.97
C ALA A 426 -24.56 -12.89 21.52
N TYR A 427 -23.65 -12.28 20.78
CA TYR A 427 -23.87 -10.96 20.19
C TYR A 427 -25.02 -10.97 19.18
N LEU A 428 -25.07 -11.95 18.27
CA LEU A 428 -26.17 -12.08 17.29
C LEU A 428 -27.54 -12.25 17.97
N ASN A 429 -27.58 -13.00 19.09
CA ASN A 429 -28.78 -13.13 19.88
C ASN A 429 -29.22 -11.81 20.53
N VAL A 430 -28.28 -11.06 21.13
CA VAL A 430 -28.56 -9.73 21.70
C VAL A 430 -29.06 -8.74 20.64
N LYS A 431 -28.58 -8.86 19.41
CA LYS A 431 -29.00 -8.03 18.28
C LYS A 431 -30.31 -8.50 17.63
N GLY A 432 -30.84 -9.65 18.05
CA GLY A 432 -32.09 -10.20 17.52
C GLY A 432 -31.97 -10.90 16.16
N HIS A 433 -30.74 -11.14 15.69
CA HIS A 433 -30.51 -11.92 14.47
C HIS A 433 -30.82 -13.41 14.65
N ILE A 434 -30.68 -13.93 15.87
CA ILE A 434 -31.04 -15.29 16.28
C ILE A 434 -31.87 -15.25 17.58
N LYS A 435 -32.59 -16.34 17.86
CA LYS A 435 -33.36 -16.46 19.10
C LYS A 435 -32.78 -17.59 19.97
N GLY A 436 -32.38 -17.25 21.19
CA GLY A 436 -31.86 -18.21 22.17
C GLY A 436 -30.38 -18.55 21.98
N GLN A 437 -29.91 -19.47 22.83
CA GLN A 437 -28.53 -19.99 22.81
C GLN A 437 -28.49 -21.19 21.85
N ILE A 438 -27.59 -21.15 20.86
CA ILE A 438 -27.45 -22.21 19.86
C ILE A 438 -26.66 -23.40 20.42
N PHE A 439 -25.65 -23.15 21.27
CA PHE A 439 -24.85 -24.21 21.92
C PHE A 439 -24.27 -23.75 23.26
N ASP A 440 -23.94 -24.70 24.15
CA ASP A 440 -23.20 -24.42 25.38
C ASP A 440 -21.69 -24.63 25.14
N GLN A 441 -20.89 -23.60 25.36
CA GLN A 441 -19.44 -23.65 25.20
C GLN A 441 -18.76 -24.67 26.11
N ASN A 442 -19.31 -24.89 27.32
CA ASN A 442 -18.72 -25.80 28.33
C ASN A 442 -18.81 -27.25 27.86
N TYR A 443 -19.91 -27.60 27.16
CA TYR A 443 -20.11 -28.96 26.65
C TYR A 443 -19.03 -29.36 25.62
N TYR A 444 -18.59 -28.41 24.81
CA TYR A 444 -17.60 -28.67 23.77
C TYR A 444 -16.14 -28.38 24.19
N SER A 445 -15.94 -27.78 25.37
CA SER A 445 -14.60 -27.44 25.84
C SER A 445 -13.83 -28.68 26.30
N GLN A 446 -12.56 -28.73 25.87
CA GLN A 446 -11.63 -29.79 26.29
C GLN A 446 -11.03 -29.49 27.65
N LYS A 447 -10.78 -30.55 28.43
CA LYS A 447 -10.04 -30.42 29.68
C LYS A 447 -8.59 -30.03 29.38
N VAL A 448 -8.15 -28.94 30.00
CA VAL A 448 -6.77 -28.50 29.93
C VAL A 448 -5.96 -29.17 31.02
N TYR A 449 -4.97 -29.95 30.62
CA TYR A 449 -4.03 -30.53 31.56
C TYR A 449 -2.81 -29.61 31.62
N PRO A 450 -2.45 -29.10 32.82
CA PRO A 450 -1.24 -28.32 32.97
C PRO A 450 -0.04 -29.21 32.66
N TYR A 451 0.68 -28.87 31.63
CA TYR A 451 1.93 -29.52 31.26
C TYR A 451 3.06 -28.53 31.47
N HIS A 452 3.99 -28.93 32.34
CA HIS A 452 5.19 -28.16 32.56
C HIS A 452 6.22 -28.50 31.45
N HIS A 453 6.71 -27.48 30.76
CA HIS A 453 7.79 -27.61 29.81
C HIS A 453 9.01 -26.91 30.38
N ASP A 454 10.12 -27.61 30.48
CA ASP A 454 11.41 -26.98 30.71
C ASP A 454 11.73 -26.06 29.49
N ARG A 455 11.81 -24.78 29.78
CA ARG A 455 12.06 -23.75 28.78
C ARG A 455 13.30 -22.92 29.10
N SER A 456 14.01 -23.27 30.15
CA SER A 456 15.24 -22.58 30.50
C SER A 456 16.29 -22.77 29.41
N VAL A 457 16.90 -21.67 29.01
CA VAL A 457 18.02 -21.67 28.04
C VAL A 457 19.25 -22.19 28.77
N GLN A 458 19.93 -23.17 28.21
CA GLN A 458 21.14 -23.74 28.78
C GLN A 458 22.27 -22.68 28.84
N GLU A 459 23.11 -22.79 29.86
CA GLU A 459 24.16 -21.80 30.12
C GLU A 459 25.18 -21.68 28.97
N ASP A 460 25.57 -22.79 28.39
CA ASP A 460 26.48 -22.84 27.26
C ASP A 460 25.91 -22.12 26.03
N GLU A 461 24.59 -22.24 25.77
CA GLU A 461 23.90 -21.59 24.67
C GLU A 461 23.91 -20.06 24.81
N TYR A 462 23.45 -19.52 25.95
CA TYR A 462 23.43 -18.07 26.10
C TYR A 462 24.85 -17.48 26.25
N MET A 463 25.80 -18.22 26.81
CA MET A 463 27.20 -17.79 26.85
C MET A 463 27.84 -17.74 25.48
N GLU A 464 27.50 -18.65 24.57
CA GLU A 464 27.95 -18.58 23.18
C GLU A 464 27.40 -17.32 22.47
N ILE A 465 26.10 -17.03 22.69
CA ILE A 465 25.52 -15.79 22.17
C ILE A 465 26.27 -14.57 22.72
N LEU A 466 26.45 -14.47 24.02
CA LEU A 466 27.14 -13.34 24.66
C LEU A 466 28.56 -13.12 24.11
N LYS A 467 29.37 -14.18 23.95
CA LYS A 467 30.71 -14.11 23.36
C LYS A 467 30.71 -13.51 21.94
N LYS A 468 29.71 -13.84 21.13
CA LYS A 468 29.62 -13.40 19.73
C LYS A 468 28.77 -12.14 19.56
N LEU A 469 28.09 -11.66 20.62
CA LEU A 469 27.13 -10.56 20.57
C LEU A 469 27.72 -9.24 20.03
N LYS A 470 29.03 -9.02 20.22
CA LYS A 470 29.75 -7.86 19.70
C LYS A 470 29.67 -7.70 18.17
N PHE A 471 29.42 -8.79 17.44
CA PHE A 471 29.28 -8.78 15.97
C PHE A 471 27.87 -8.51 15.50
N PHE A 472 26.87 -8.51 16.40
CA PHE A 472 25.48 -8.26 16.04
C PHE A 472 25.22 -6.77 15.84
N PRO A 473 24.20 -6.40 15.05
CA PRO A 473 23.74 -5.01 14.96
C PRO A 473 23.44 -4.42 16.35
N GLU A 474 23.82 -3.15 16.56
CA GLU A 474 23.76 -2.50 17.87
C GLU A 474 22.39 -2.64 18.55
N VAL A 475 21.29 -2.36 17.83
CA VAL A 475 19.93 -2.46 18.37
C VAL A 475 19.60 -3.91 18.78
N GLN A 476 19.97 -4.91 17.97
CA GLN A 476 19.72 -6.32 18.30
C GLN A 476 20.49 -6.74 19.55
N ARG A 477 21.73 -6.30 19.66
CA ARG A 477 22.59 -6.54 20.82
C ARG A 477 21.99 -5.98 22.10
N LEU A 478 21.54 -4.74 22.07
CA LEU A 478 21.00 -4.07 23.24
C LEU A 478 19.62 -4.61 23.64
N ILE A 479 18.76 -4.94 22.69
CA ILE A 479 17.49 -5.62 22.99
C ILE A 479 17.76 -6.97 23.66
N PHE A 480 18.70 -7.77 23.13
CA PHE A 480 19.05 -9.06 23.71
C PHE A 480 19.61 -8.93 25.13
N LEU A 481 20.53 -8.00 25.37
CA LEU A 481 21.08 -7.74 26.70
C LEU A 481 20.00 -7.40 27.73
N ASN A 482 19.02 -6.61 27.33
CA ASN A 482 17.87 -6.31 28.19
C ASN A 482 17.01 -7.55 28.47
N LEU A 483 16.72 -8.38 27.46
CA LEU A 483 15.97 -9.62 27.66
C LEU A 483 16.69 -10.58 28.61
N TRP A 484 17.98 -10.79 28.40
CA TRP A 484 18.81 -11.69 29.15
C TRP A 484 19.00 -11.24 30.61
N ALA A 485 19.33 -9.96 30.82
CA ALA A 485 19.65 -9.43 32.13
C ALA A 485 18.44 -9.14 33.03
N THR A 486 17.26 -8.90 32.44
CA THR A 486 16.09 -8.45 33.19
C THR A 486 14.88 -9.38 33.11
N GLY A 487 14.89 -10.37 32.22
CA GLY A 487 13.74 -11.23 31.97
C GLY A 487 12.46 -10.50 31.51
N LEU A 488 12.58 -9.25 31.03
CA LEU A 488 11.45 -8.50 30.49
C LEU A 488 10.83 -9.20 29.28
N ARG A 489 9.53 -9.00 29.07
CA ARG A 489 8.91 -9.46 27.81
C ARG A 489 9.45 -8.66 26.66
N ILE A 490 9.61 -9.30 25.50
CA ILE A 490 10.13 -8.61 24.29
C ILE A 490 9.32 -7.36 23.93
N SER A 491 7.99 -7.38 24.15
CA SER A 491 7.14 -6.22 23.94
C SER A 491 7.48 -5.07 24.89
N GLU A 492 7.82 -5.38 26.13
CA GLU A 492 8.23 -4.40 27.14
C GLU A 492 9.57 -3.77 26.76
N VAL A 493 10.57 -4.59 26.36
CA VAL A 493 11.87 -4.08 25.90
C VAL A 493 11.74 -3.21 24.66
N CYS A 494 10.97 -3.63 23.65
CA CYS A 494 10.79 -2.87 22.41
C CYS A 494 10.00 -1.56 22.59
N THR A 495 9.33 -1.37 23.73
CA THR A 495 8.56 -0.16 24.04
C THR A 495 9.17 0.71 25.13
N LEU A 496 10.38 0.40 25.58
CA LEU A 496 11.13 1.26 26.51
C LEU A 496 11.31 2.65 25.92
N LYS A 497 11.28 3.65 26.80
CA LYS A 497 11.46 5.05 26.43
C LYS A 497 12.83 5.58 26.88
N GLY A 498 13.22 6.76 26.41
CA GLY A 498 14.50 7.35 26.71
C GLY A 498 14.73 7.68 28.20
N ASP A 499 13.65 7.82 28.97
CA ASP A 499 13.69 8.04 30.43
C ASP A 499 13.62 6.74 31.25
N ALA A 500 13.58 5.58 30.60
CA ALA A 500 13.38 4.30 31.28
C ALA A 500 14.49 3.96 32.29
N TYR A 501 15.71 4.40 32.07
CA TYR A 501 16.86 4.07 32.94
C TYR A 501 17.20 5.26 33.84
N TYR A 502 17.20 5.03 35.14
CA TYR A 502 17.54 6.06 36.12
C TYR A 502 18.39 5.51 37.25
N TRP A 503 19.01 6.42 37.98
CA TRP A 503 19.86 6.18 39.16
C TRP A 503 19.23 6.92 40.32
N ASP A 504 18.98 6.26 41.45
CA ASP A 504 18.39 6.87 42.64
C ASP A 504 19.39 7.43 43.67
N GLY A 505 20.66 7.25 43.40
CA GLY A 505 21.79 7.62 44.29
C GLY A 505 22.54 6.40 44.82
N GLU A 506 21.92 5.26 44.89
CA GLU A 506 22.46 3.99 45.36
C GLU A 506 22.40 2.92 44.28
N ASP A 507 21.23 2.71 43.69
CA ASP A 507 20.94 1.63 42.75
C ASP A 507 20.54 2.12 41.36
N ALA A 508 20.76 1.27 40.36
CA ALA A 508 20.29 1.47 39.01
C ALA A 508 18.95 0.77 38.79
N TRP A 509 18.04 1.47 38.16
CA TRP A 509 16.67 1.03 37.96
C TRP A 509 16.25 1.15 36.50
N ILE A 510 15.27 0.31 36.11
CA ILE A 510 14.54 0.44 34.87
C ILE A 510 13.04 0.55 35.14
N LYS A 511 12.41 1.60 34.59
CA LYS A 511 10.98 1.84 34.60
C LYS A 511 10.37 1.24 33.35
N VAL A 512 9.36 0.36 33.50
CA VAL A 512 8.75 -0.39 32.42
C VAL A 512 7.24 -0.30 32.48
N TYR A 513 6.61 0.07 31.36
CA TYR A 513 5.16 -0.08 31.21
C TYR A 513 4.81 -1.48 30.71
N GLN A 514 4.09 -2.24 31.50
CA GLN A 514 3.64 -3.59 31.15
C GLN A 514 2.34 -3.53 30.35
N ILE A 515 2.43 -3.60 29.01
CA ILE A 515 1.29 -3.49 28.10
C ILE A 515 0.19 -4.52 28.45
N LYS A 516 0.57 -5.76 28.79
CA LYS A 516 -0.39 -6.83 29.11
C LYS A 516 -1.11 -6.59 30.42
N MET A 517 -0.43 -5.99 31.41
CA MET A 517 -0.94 -5.78 32.78
C MET A 517 -1.52 -4.38 32.95
N LYS A 518 -1.33 -3.49 31.96
CA LYS A 518 -1.74 -2.08 31.99
C LYS A 518 -1.20 -1.33 33.22
N ALA A 519 0.02 -1.63 33.64
CA ALA A 519 0.65 -1.08 34.83
C ALA A 519 2.12 -0.76 34.61
N GLU A 520 2.61 0.24 35.33
CA GLU A 520 4.04 0.53 35.41
C GLU A 520 4.69 -0.33 36.47
N LYS A 521 5.94 -0.74 36.24
CA LYS A 521 6.79 -1.35 37.24
C LYS A 521 8.20 -0.81 37.19
N MET A 522 8.89 -0.88 38.29
CA MET A 522 10.31 -0.57 38.44
C MET A 522 11.04 -1.81 38.90
N ILE A 523 12.15 -2.13 38.28
CA ILE A 523 12.99 -3.25 38.70
C ILE A 523 14.45 -2.80 38.78
N PRO A 524 15.21 -3.30 39.77
CA PRO A 524 16.65 -3.04 39.88
C PRO A 524 17.39 -3.73 38.74
N ILE A 525 18.44 -3.10 38.26
CA ILE A 525 19.31 -3.61 37.21
C ILE A 525 20.77 -3.44 37.58
N SER A 526 21.64 -4.18 36.90
CA SER A 526 23.07 -3.99 37.08
C SER A 526 23.55 -2.61 36.63
N LEU A 527 24.49 -2.00 37.35
CA LEU A 527 25.11 -0.73 37.00
C LEU A 527 25.76 -0.77 35.59
N VAL A 528 26.25 -1.94 35.19
CA VAL A 528 26.84 -2.13 33.86
C VAL A 528 25.77 -1.96 32.76
N LEU A 529 24.63 -2.59 32.87
CA LEU A 529 23.53 -2.44 31.94
C LEU A 529 23.07 -0.97 31.87
N TYR A 530 22.88 -0.33 33.04
CA TYR A 530 22.53 1.09 33.12
C TYR A 530 23.52 1.96 32.33
N ARG A 531 24.84 1.81 32.56
CA ARG A 531 25.84 2.60 31.86
C ARG A 531 25.83 2.38 30.35
N ILE A 532 25.71 1.13 29.90
CA ILE A 532 25.61 0.80 28.47
C ILE A 532 24.42 1.53 27.84
N MET A 533 23.27 1.47 28.50
CA MET A 533 22.06 2.08 27.95
C MET A 533 22.09 3.61 27.99
N LYS A 534 22.68 4.22 29.02
CA LYS A 534 22.91 5.70 29.07
C LYS A 534 23.87 6.17 27.97
N ILE A 535 24.91 5.39 27.65
CA ILE A 535 25.81 5.69 26.52
C ILE A 535 25.03 5.64 25.20
N TYR A 536 24.19 4.63 25.00
CA TYR A 536 23.36 4.49 23.80
C TYR A 536 22.39 5.67 23.65
N ILE A 537 21.65 6.02 24.71
CA ILE A 537 20.73 7.16 24.74
C ILE A 537 21.44 8.46 24.36
N LYS A 538 22.60 8.72 24.96
CA LYS A 538 23.40 9.91 24.67
C LYS A 538 23.91 9.91 23.23
N LYS A 539 24.45 8.78 22.74
CA LYS A 539 24.98 8.63 21.39
C LYS A 539 23.95 8.92 20.30
N HIS A 540 22.71 8.48 20.50
CA HIS A 540 21.64 8.61 19.52
C HIS A 540 20.69 9.78 19.80
N HIS A 541 21.01 10.66 20.76
CA HIS A 541 20.22 11.84 21.14
C HIS A 541 18.73 11.53 21.40
N ILE A 542 18.45 10.39 22.07
CA ILE A 542 17.10 9.92 22.32
C ILE A 542 16.46 10.77 23.41
N LYS A 543 15.29 11.36 23.10
CA LYS A 543 14.53 12.18 24.06
C LYS A 543 13.79 11.28 25.05
N SER A 544 13.42 11.84 26.20
CA SER A 544 12.71 11.10 27.26
C SER A 544 11.41 10.44 26.78
N THR A 545 10.69 11.10 25.88
CA THR A 545 9.40 10.62 25.35
C THR A 545 9.52 9.65 24.18
N ASP A 546 10.68 9.60 23.53
CA ASP A 546 10.90 8.77 22.36
C ASP A 546 11.08 7.30 22.76
N PHE A 547 10.73 6.39 21.84
CA PHE A 547 11.08 4.98 22.05
C PHE A 547 12.58 4.81 22.00
N LEU A 548 13.11 4.01 22.92
CA LEU A 548 14.54 3.73 23.00
C LEU A 548 15.06 3.04 21.74
N PHE A 549 14.27 2.11 21.21
CA PHE A 549 14.55 1.40 19.98
C PHE A 549 13.49 1.75 18.94
N ASN A 550 13.88 2.45 17.88
CA ASN A 550 12.96 2.95 16.87
C ASN A 550 12.88 2.02 15.66
N SER A 551 11.68 1.87 15.13
CA SER A 551 11.46 1.35 13.79
C SER A 551 11.81 2.42 12.73
N LYS A 552 11.90 2.02 11.47
CA LYS A 552 12.12 2.97 10.36
C LYS A 552 11.05 4.06 10.27
N ASP A 553 9.86 3.78 10.76
CA ASP A 553 8.69 4.67 10.74
C ASP A 553 8.62 5.58 11.98
N GLY A 554 9.65 5.60 12.83
CA GLY A 554 9.71 6.40 14.06
C GLY A 554 8.94 5.83 15.25
N GLY A 555 8.20 4.73 15.08
CA GLY A 555 7.50 4.02 16.15
C GLY A 555 8.38 3.04 16.92
N ALA A 556 7.81 2.31 17.88
CA ALA A 556 8.52 1.28 18.64
C ALA A 556 9.09 0.18 17.73
N TYR A 557 10.23 -0.38 18.12
CA TYR A 557 10.88 -1.45 17.37
C TYR A 557 9.97 -2.68 17.27
N ARG A 558 9.87 -3.25 16.08
CA ARG A 558 8.93 -4.36 15.82
C ARG A 558 9.48 -5.68 16.33
N ILE A 559 8.69 -6.41 17.15
CA ILE A 559 9.05 -7.73 17.69
C ILE A 559 9.47 -8.68 16.56
N GLY A 560 8.66 -8.76 15.48
CA GLY A 560 8.95 -9.62 14.34
C GLY A 560 10.28 -9.29 13.66
N THR A 561 10.62 -8.00 13.54
CA THR A 561 11.90 -7.54 12.99
C THR A 561 13.06 -7.98 13.86
N PHE A 562 12.94 -7.84 15.20
CA PHE A 562 13.96 -8.31 16.14
C PHE A 562 14.18 -9.81 16.01
N VAL A 563 13.11 -10.62 16.17
CA VAL A 563 13.23 -12.09 16.16
C VAL A 563 13.82 -12.59 14.85
N LYS A 564 13.34 -12.08 13.71
CA LYS A 564 13.87 -12.46 12.39
C LYS A 564 15.33 -12.05 12.21
N GLY A 565 15.68 -10.82 12.58
CA GLY A 565 17.03 -10.30 12.46
C GLY A 565 18.01 -11.00 13.40
N PHE A 566 17.60 -11.29 14.63
CA PHE A 566 18.43 -11.98 15.62
C PHE A 566 18.72 -13.42 15.20
N LYS A 567 17.71 -14.16 14.73
CA LYS A 567 17.90 -15.51 14.17
C LYS A 567 18.87 -15.50 12.98
N ALA A 568 18.74 -14.53 12.09
CA ALA A 568 19.64 -14.39 10.96
C ALA A 568 21.10 -14.12 11.43
N SER A 569 21.28 -13.32 12.48
CA SER A 569 22.60 -13.07 13.06
C SER A 569 23.18 -14.32 13.71
N CYS A 570 22.39 -15.06 14.49
CA CYS A 570 22.81 -16.35 15.07
C CYS A 570 23.29 -17.32 13.97
N LYS A 571 22.49 -17.49 12.92
CA LYS A 571 22.85 -18.34 11.77
C LYS A 571 24.15 -17.86 11.09
N LYS A 572 24.27 -16.55 10.88
CA LYS A 572 25.47 -15.95 10.23
C LYS A 572 26.76 -16.24 11.01
N TYR A 573 26.67 -16.24 12.34
CA TYR A 573 27.85 -16.43 13.21
C TYR A 573 27.96 -17.86 13.76
N GLY A 574 27.20 -18.81 13.22
CA GLY A 574 27.28 -20.23 13.57
C GLY A 574 26.95 -20.50 15.03
N ILE A 575 25.95 -19.80 15.59
CA ILE A 575 25.46 -20.04 16.95
C ILE A 575 24.35 -21.07 16.86
N TYR A 576 24.54 -22.20 17.54
CA TYR A 576 23.51 -23.21 17.69
C TYR A 576 22.49 -22.77 18.73
N ILE A 577 21.19 -22.94 18.43
CA ILE A 577 20.10 -22.70 19.35
C ILE A 577 19.32 -24.01 19.51
N SER A 578 19.22 -24.52 20.72
CA SER A 578 18.50 -25.75 21.02
C SER A 578 17.03 -25.64 20.61
N GLY A 579 16.50 -26.69 19.99
CA GLY A 579 15.13 -26.71 19.47
C GLY A 579 14.91 -25.86 18.22
N GLU A 580 15.97 -25.48 17.46
CA GLU A 580 15.94 -24.73 16.21
C GLU A 580 15.20 -23.38 16.24
N THR A 581 14.69 -22.95 17.41
CA THR A 581 13.80 -21.80 17.48
C THR A 581 14.19 -20.86 18.62
N PHE A 582 14.89 -19.76 18.32
CA PHE A 582 15.09 -18.67 19.28
C PHE A 582 13.74 -18.13 19.77
N LYS A 583 13.50 -18.24 21.07
CA LYS A 583 12.28 -17.75 21.75
C LYS A 583 12.68 -16.75 22.84
N THR A 584 12.26 -15.53 22.68
CA THR A 584 12.57 -14.45 23.63
C THR A 584 11.99 -14.70 25.03
N HIS A 585 10.95 -15.52 25.14
CA HIS A 585 10.27 -15.82 26.40
C HIS A 585 11.06 -16.81 27.25
N ASP A 586 11.90 -17.64 26.65
CA ASP A 586 12.70 -18.66 27.33
C ASP A 586 13.75 -18.01 28.26
N TYR A 587 14.28 -16.82 27.92
CA TYR A 587 15.19 -16.06 28.81
C TYR A 587 14.50 -15.58 30.08
N ARG A 588 13.18 -15.33 30.03
CA ARG A 588 12.39 -15.00 31.23
C ARG A 588 12.18 -16.23 32.12
N HIS A 589 11.99 -17.42 31.52
CA HIS A 589 11.98 -18.69 32.26
C HIS A 589 13.33 -18.92 32.92
N THR A 590 14.43 -18.78 32.19
CA THR A 590 15.80 -18.95 32.70
C THR A 590 16.03 -18.06 33.91
N LEU A 591 15.69 -16.77 33.83
CA LEU A 591 15.89 -15.83 34.94
C LEU A 591 15.02 -16.20 36.15
N ALA A 592 13.75 -16.60 35.94
CA ALA A 592 12.85 -17.02 37.00
C ALA A 592 13.36 -18.27 37.73
N SER A 593 13.82 -19.26 36.97
CA SER A 593 14.40 -20.49 37.51
C SER A 593 15.70 -20.21 38.27
N SER A 594 16.60 -19.36 37.73
CA SER A 594 17.83 -18.96 38.40
C SER A 594 17.55 -18.27 39.74
N PHE A 595 16.60 -17.31 39.81
CA PHE A 595 16.24 -16.66 41.06
C PHE A 595 15.67 -17.65 42.08
N TYR A 596 14.85 -18.60 41.64
CA TYR A 596 14.29 -19.61 42.52
C TYR A 596 15.39 -20.52 43.05
N ASP A 597 16.33 -20.93 42.21
CA ASP A 597 17.47 -21.76 42.58
C ASP A 597 18.41 -21.05 43.57
N ASP A 598 18.53 -19.71 43.43
CA ASP A 598 19.29 -18.85 44.34
C ASP A 598 18.54 -18.57 45.66
N GLY A 599 17.39 -19.24 45.90
CA GLY A 599 16.62 -19.13 47.13
C GLY A 599 15.71 -17.91 47.23
N VAL A 600 15.50 -17.16 46.11
CA VAL A 600 14.57 -16.03 46.09
C VAL A 600 13.13 -16.54 46.21
N SER A 601 12.32 -15.94 47.08
CA SER A 601 10.94 -16.36 47.28
C SER A 601 10.10 -16.22 46.00
N ILE A 602 9.15 -17.16 45.78
CA ILE A 602 8.21 -17.12 44.64
C ILE A 602 7.45 -15.78 44.59
N ARG A 603 7.12 -15.20 45.74
CA ARG A 603 6.47 -13.90 45.85
C ARG A 603 7.36 -12.79 45.31
N THR A 604 8.63 -12.75 45.66
CA THR A 604 9.60 -11.77 45.17
C THR A 604 9.79 -11.93 43.68
N ILE A 605 9.91 -13.17 43.16
CA ILE A 605 10.01 -13.47 41.72
C ILE A 605 8.75 -13.02 40.99
N ARG A 606 7.57 -13.27 41.55
CA ARG A 606 6.28 -12.79 41.01
C ARG A 606 6.29 -11.27 40.84
N ASP A 607 6.66 -10.56 41.90
CA ASP A 607 6.66 -9.09 41.92
C ASP A 607 7.71 -8.54 40.96
N TYR A 608 8.93 -9.13 40.92
CA TYR A 608 9.97 -8.79 39.96
C TYR A 608 9.51 -8.99 38.51
N LEU A 609 8.88 -10.12 38.20
CA LEU A 609 8.36 -10.40 36.86
C LEU A 609 7.09 -9.61 36.54
N GLY A 610 6.36 -9.11 37.53
CA GLY A 610 5.06 -8.43 37.40
C GLY A 610 3.95 -9.41 36.99
N HIS A 611 3.80 -10.51 37.68
CA HIS A 611 2.73 -11.46 37.51
C HIS A 611 1.58 -11.16 38.52
N ASN A 612 0.32 -11.37 38.09
CA ASN A 612 -0.84 -11.08 38.91
C ASN A 612 -0.99 -12.09 40.08
N ASN A 613 -0.49 -13.32 39.91
CA ASN A 613 -0.57 -14.37 40.94
C ASN A 613 0.64 -15.30 40.86
N GLU A 614 0.87 -16.03 41.96
CA GLU A 614 1.98 -16.96 42.09
C GLU A 614 1.88 -18.16 41.16
N ASN A 615 0.67 -18.60 40.80
CA ASN A 615 0.50 -19.70 39.85
C ASN A 615 1.07 -19.38 38.47
N MET A 616 1.00 -18.12 38.05
CA MET A 616 1.69 -17.67 36.84
C MET A 616 3.22 -17.77 36.98
N THR A 617 3.75 -17.47 38.19
CA THR A 617 5.21 -17.54 38.41
C THR A 617 5.67 -18.99 38.47
N LYS A 618 4.92 -19.87 39.12
CA LYS A 618 5.23 -21.31 39.15
C LYS A 618 5.37 -21.95 37.79
N GLN A 619 4.66 -21.47 36.78
CA GLN A 619 4.79 -21.93 35.40
C GLN A 619 6.13 -21.53 34.71
N TYR A 620 6.85 -20.56 35.30
CA TYR A 620 8.12 -20.07 34.81
C TYR A 620 9.33 -20.69 35.51
N ILE A 621 9.09 -21.47 36.56
CA ILE A 621 10.17 -22.12 37.33
C ILE A 621 10.30 -23.54 36.79
N ASP A 622 11.41 -23.79 36.15
CA ASP A 622 11.75 -25.12 35.64
C ASP A 622 12.53 -25.89 36.69
N TYR A 623 12.20 -27.18 36.84
CA TYR A 623 12.98 -28.08 37.67
C TYR A 623 14.30 -28.39 36.96
N MET A 624 15.42 -28.19 37.66
CA MET A 624 16.74 -28.55 37.15
C MET A 624 17.13 -29.95 37.59
N PRO A 625 17.04 -30.98 36.70
CA PRO A 625 17.31 -32.37 37.06
C PRO A 625 18.69 -32.56 37.67
N LYS A 626 19.73 -31.87 37.19
CA LYS A 626 21.08 -31.96 37.74
C LYS A 626 21.20 -31.44 39.17
N ARG A 627 20.48 -30.39 39.58
CA ARG A 627 20.46 -29.88 40.96
C ARG A 627 19.72 -30.80 41.88
N ILE A 628 18.60 -31.38 41.42
CA ILE A 628 17.86 -32.40 42.19
C ILE A 628 18.76 -33.63 42.38
N GLU A 629 19.45 -34.06 41.34
CA GLU A 629 20.42 -35.16 41.39
C GLU A 629 21.56 -34.83 42.36
N GLN A 630 22.14 -33.63 42.29
CA GLN A 630 23.20 -33.17 43.17
C GLN A 630 22.73 -33.09 44.62
N ALA A 631 21.58 -32.48 44.89
CA ALA A 631 20.98 -32.42 46.24
C ALA A 631 20.69 -33.83 46.79
N ASN A 632 20.18 -34.71 45.92
CA ASN A 632 19.97 -36.12 46.28
C ASN A 632 21.29 -36.83 46.56
N MET A 633 22.35 -36.62 45.73
CA MET A 633 23.68 -37.16 46.00
C MET A 633 24.28 -36.63 47.29
N GLU A 634 24.17 -35.33 47.55
CA GLU A 634 24.64 -34.73 48.83
C GLU A 634 23.89 -35.30 50.03
N TYR A 635 22.56 -35.43 49.94
CA TYR A 635 21.73 -36.04 51.00
C TYR A 635 22.10 -37.50 51.23
N PHE A 636 22.20 -38.32 50.16
CA PHE A 636 22.47 -39.76 50.30
C PHE A 636 23.92 -40.07 50.53
N ASN A 637 24.86 -39.15 50.33
CA ASN A 637 26.23 -39.35 50.69
C ASN A 637 26.51 -39.13 52.19
N GLN A 638 25.58 -38.56 52.93
CA GLN A 638 25.69 -38.44 54.37
C GLN A 638 25.33 -39.79 55.03
N THR A 639 26.24 -40.29 55.85
CA THR A 639 26.14 -41.64 56.46
C THR A 639 24.88 -41.85 57.28
N GLU A 640 24.37 -40.80 57.91
CA GLU A 640 23.16 -40.80 58.69
C GLU A 640 21.88 -41.00 57.84
N ASN A 641 21.87 -40.44 56.61
CA ASN A 641 20.75 -40.53 55.68
C ASN A 641 20.72 -41.84 54.90
N LEU A 642 21.88 -42.50 54.71
CA LEU A 642 21.98 -43.83 54.11
C LEU A 642 21.29 -44.91 54.95
N LEU A 643 21.30 -44.77 56.25
CA LEU A 643 20.56 -45.68 57.18
C LEU A 643 19.04 -45.60 56.97
N ALA A 644 18.49 -44.42 56.63
CA ALA A 644 17.05 -44.22 56.35
C ALA A 644 16.58 -44.90 55.04
N THR A 645 17.47 -45.19 54.10
CA THR A 645 17.19 -45.88 52.85
C THR A 645 17.17 -47.41 52.98
N GLY A 646 17.61 -47.99 54.14
CA GLY A 646 17.75 -49.42 54.34
C GLY A 646 19.00 -50.02 53.63
N ILE A 647 19.83 -49.18 52.99
CA ILE A 647 21.07 -49.63 52.38
C ILE A 647 22.19 -49.61 53.43
N ILE A 648 22.54 -50.79 53.94
CA ILE A 648 23.68 -50.93 54.86
C ILE A 648 24.98 -50.95 54.05
N PRO A 649 25.89 -49.97 54.25
CA PRO A 649 27.20 -50.04 53.57
C PRO A 649 27.93 -51.28 54.02
N LYS A 650 28.37 -52.15 53.09
CA LYS A 650 29.30 -53.25 53.39
C LYS A 650 30.54 -52.65 54.01
N LYS A 651 30.81 -52.91 55.30
CA LYS A 651 32.12 -52.64 55.91
C LYS A 651 33.18 -53.32 55.04
N ARG A 652 34.09 -52.50 54.50
CA ARG A 652 35.32 -53.02 53.92
C ARG A 652 36.01 -53.85 55.02
N GLY A 653 36.06 -55.15 54.85
CA GLY A 653 36.72 -56.00 55.75
C GLY A 653 38.18 -55.57 55.91
N GLU A 654 38.58 -55.35 57.15
CA GLU A 654 39.99 -55.27 57.50
C GLU A 654 40.68 -56.56 57.02
N LYS A 655 41.62 -56.44 56.08
CA LYS A 655 42.54 -57.51 55.77
C LYS A 655 43.38 -57.69 57.03
N THR A 656 43.00 -58.63 57.89
CA THR A 656 43.88 -59.15 58.90
C THR A 656 45.04 -59.84 58.16
N GLY A 657 46.21 -59.27 58.28
CA GLY A 657 47.47 -59.90 57.81
C GLY A 657 47.72 -61.21 58.56
N LYS A 658 48.09 -62.23 57.84
CA LYS A 658 49.08 -63.25 58.14
C LYS A 658 49.88 -63.53 56.88
#